data_b77c7ae0ec13716c300d305ecb50a6ef
#
_entry.id   b77c7ae0ec13716c300d305ecb50a6ef
#
_cell.length_a   1.000
_cell.length_b   1.000
_cell.length_c   1.000
_cell.angle_alpha   90.00
_cell.angle_beta   90.00
_cell.angle_gamma   90.00
#
_symmetry.space_group_name_H-M   'P 1'
#
loop_
_entity.id
_entity.type
_entity.pdbx_description
1 polymer ?
#
loop_
_entity_poly.entity_id
_entity_poly.type
_entity_poly.pdbx_seq_one_letter_code
_entity_poly.pdbx_strand_id
1 'polypeptide(L)'
;MAKKKENVPATSVAQAPTDEQIAIFGAREHNLKNLDLQLPKNKLVVITGISGSGKSSLAFDTIYAEGQRRYMESFSAYARQFIGDMERPDVDKITGLSPVISIEQKTTNKNPRSTVGTITEIYDFLRLLYARAGTAYSYNTNKRMTRFSEEEILAHLFKNYNKKKLVILAPLVRGRKGHYRELFEQVRKQGYLKVRVDGEVQDLKERMQVDRYKIHDIELVIDRIQVQEDARARISQSVQKALTMGKGLLFVMDHDTNKVNQYSKQLMCEETGLSYEEPSPNTFSFNSPYGACPRCKGLGSIYQINMDEVIPDHNISINEGGLKPLGEARDTFTFKQVQQLAKKYKFSLTAPISGIPQKAMNVLLFGDENGKLEVDMAYEEGGSTEYATEYEGVVNMVRRYFNDTSSDHVRSWAEGFMQLSTCPECNGARLKKESLFFKIDEKNISELGNMDLDKLLAWFGNIETRLESKQNAIAKDILKEIRERLGFLLNVGLNYLTLNRPTRSLSGGESQRIRLATQIGSQLMGITYILDEPSIGLHQRDNMQLIAALRNLKEMGNTVIVVEHDKDIMLHADHLVDIGPGAGKHGGQIIAQGTPAAILKLNTPTAGYLNGKTATEIPAERRKGNGNSLELKGATGNNLKNVNLKLPLGTFICVTGVSGSGKSTLINETLYPILSKHAYDSKMVPMPYKSIKGLEFIDKVIEIDQSPIGRTPRSNPATYCGFFTDIRTLFASVPEAKIRGYNAGRFSFNVKTGRCDVCEGGGMRVIEMNFLPDVYVHCEKCNGRRYNRETLEIRYKGKGISDVLDMTVDEAVEFFQPVPWIYRKIKTLQDVGLGYITLGQSAVTLSGGEAQRVKLATELSKKDTGKTIYILDEPTTGLHFQDIQLLLKVLNKLVDRGNTILVIEHNLDVIKMSDYIVDLGPEGGGGGGNILCTGTPEKVSTCKDSHTAIFLKKELGI
;
A
#
# COMPACT_ATOMS: atom_id res chain seq x y z
N MET A 1 15.08 -1.85 -67.56
CA MET A 1 13.87 -1.64 -66.68
C MET A 1 14.24 -0.76 -65.53
N ALA A 2 13.80 0.49 -65.54
CA ALA A 2 14.16 1.54 -64.58
C ALA A 2 13.34 1.41 -63.31
N LYS A 3 14.03 1.35 -62.15
CA LYS A 3 13.40 1.44 -60.87
C LYS A 3 12.94 2.88 -60.59
N LYS A 4 11.64 3.07 -60.48
CA LYS A 4 11.05 4.33 -59.97
C LYS A 4 11.56 4.59 -58.53
N LYS A 5 12.26 5.71 -58.36
CA LYS A 5 12.51 6.29 -57.03
C LYS A 5 11.22 6.93 -56.53
N GLU A 6 10.67 6.43 -55.43
CA GLU A 6 9.63 7.13 -54.70
C GLU A 6 10.26 8.34 -54.01
N ASN A 7 9.73 9.50 -54.30
CA ASN A 7 10.07 10.75 -53.62
C ASN A 7 9.53 10.75 -52.20
N VAL A 8 10.43 10.63 -51.23
CA VAL A 8 10.16 10.99 -49.83
C VAL A 8 10.18 12.52 -49.79
N PRO A 9 9.15 13.17 -49.23
CA PRO A 9 9.14 14.62 -49.08
C PRO A 9 10.25 15.07 -48.14
N ALA A 10 10.99 16.09 -48.59
CA ALA A 10 12.13 16.68 -47.91
C ALA A 10 11.75 17.12 -46.49
N THR A 11 12.54 16.64 -45.54
CA THR A 11 12.62 17.13 -44.16
C THR A 11 12.80 18.64 -44.14
N SER A 12 11.89 19.35 -43.49
CA SER A 12 12.01 20.78 -43.20
C SER A 12 13.31 21.07 -42.47
N VAL A 13 14.05 22.03 -42.97
CA VAL A 13 15.27 22.59 -42.36
C VAL A 13 14.98 22.92 -40.91
N ALA A 14 15.74 22.32 -39.97
CA ALA A 14 15.66 22.58 -38.56
C ALA A 14 15.93 24.06 -38.29
N GLN A 15 14.92 24.82 -37.90
CA GLN A 15 15.07 26.15 -37.34
C GLN A 15 15.94 26.09 -36.09
N ALA A 16 16.81 27.08 -35.88
CA ALA A 16 17.61 27.18 -34.65
C ALA A 16 16.71 27.11 -33.41
N PRO A 17 17.08 26.36 -32.37
CA PRO A 17 16.25 26.17 -31.16
C PRO A 17 16.00 27.53 -30.50
N THR A 18 14.72 27.90 -30.38
CA THR A 18 14.28 29.06 -29.61
C THR A 18 14.26 28.68 -28.13
N ASP A 19 14.42 29.65 -27.22
CA ASP A 19 14.31 29.43 -25.76
C ASP A 19 12.95 28.86 -25.30
N GLU A 20 11.98 28.80 -26.19
CA GLU A 20 10.62 28.29 -25.95
C GLU A 20 10.45 26.79 -26.25
N GLN A 21 11.52 26.07 -26.56
CA GLN A 21 11.45 24.63 -26.93
C GLN A 21 12.47 23.79 -26.18
N ILE A 22 12.11 22.53 -25.91
CA ILE A 22 13.03 21.47 -25.53
C ILE A 22 13.42 20.76 -26.83
N ALA A 23 14.68 20.86 -27.21
CA ALA A 23 15.18 20.19 -28.43
C ALA A 23 16.09 19.02 -28.04
N ILE A 24 15.76 17.85 -28.59
CA ILE A 24 16.44 16.57 -28.39
C ILE A 24 17.07 16.19 -29.71
N PHE A 25 18.34 15.83 -29.71
CA PHE A 25 19.09 15.44 -30.89
C PHE A 25 19.74 14.08 -30.68
N GLY A 26 19.52 13.17 -31.61
CA GLY A 26 20.19 11.88 -31.64
C GLY A 26 19.87 10.95 -30.51
N ALA A 27 18.62 10.85 -30.04
CA ALA A 27 18.23 9.91 -28.97
C ALA A 27 18.24 8.47 -29.51
N ARG A 28 19.03 7.60 -28.82
CA ARG A 28 19.26 6.19 -29.22
C ARG A 28 19.02 5.20 -28.06
N GLU A 29 18.45 5.65 -26.95
CA GLU A 29 18.24 4.81 -25.78
C GLU A 29 17.33 3.62 -26.13
N HIS A 30 17.70 2.41 -25.75
CA HIS A 30 17.01 1.15 -26.02
C HIS A 30 16.68 0.92 -27.49
N ASN A 31 15.41 1.10 -27.90
CA ASN A 31 14.93 0.88 -29.26
C ASN A 31 14.78 2.16 -30.07
N LEU A 32 15.14 3.31 -29.54
CA LEU A 32 15.06 4.58 -30.26
C LEU A 32 16.08 4.64 -31.42
N LYS A 33 15.63 5.14 -32.54
CA LYS A 33 16.41 5.15 -33.81
C LYS A 33 16.94 6.53 -34.19
N ASN A 34 17.84 7.04 -33.32
CA ASN A 34 18.51 8.35 -33.57
C ASN A 34 17.47 9.46 -33.73
N LEU A 35 16.61 9.65 -32.74
CA LEU A 35 15.47 10.57 -32.83
C LEU A 35 15.91 12.02 -32.64
N ASP A 36 15.45 12.90 -33.53
CA ASP A 36 15.44 14.34 -33.39
C ASP A 36 14.01 14.82 -33.09
N LEU A 37 13.83 15.56 -32.00
CA LEU A 37 12.50 15.98 -31.57
C LEU A 37 12.54 17.37 -30.93
N GLN A 38 11.54 18.20 -31.25
CA GLN A 38 11.34 19.50 -30.63
C GLN A 38 9.99 19.53 -29.92
N LEU A 39 10.01 19.78 -28.61
CA LEU A 39 8.82 19.85 -27.75
C LEU A 39 8.59 21.29 -27.26
N PRO A 40 7.38 21.85 -27.40
CA PRO A 40 7.10 23.18 -26.90
C PRO A 40 7.13 23.23 -25.37
N LYS A 41 7.75 24.26 -24.77
CA LYS A 41 7.70 24.52 -23.33
C LYS A 41 6.33 25.11 -22.93
N ASN A 42 6.03 24.98 -21.63
CA ASN A 42 4.80 25.50 -21.02
C ASN A 42 3.52 24.98 -21.71
N LYS A 43 3.57 23.74 -22.17
CA LYS A 43 2.48 23.06 -22.87
C LYS A 43 2.22 21.67 -22.26
N LEU A 44 1.02 21.19 -22.48
CA LEU A 44 0.66 19.79 -22.24
C LEU A 44 1.05 18.97 -23.48
N VAL A 45 2.12 18.19 -23.37
CA VAL A 45 2.64 17.32 -24.43
C VAL A 45 2.26 15.88 -24.10
N VAL A 46 1.63 15.19 -25.04
CA VAL A 46 1.31 13.78 -24.88
C VAL A 46 2.16 12.94 -25.82
N ILE A 47 2.86 11.94 -25.28
CA ILE A 47 3.62 10.94 -26.03
C ILE A 47 2.79 9.67 -26.06
N THR A 48 2.41 9.23 -27.28
CA THR A 48 1.58 8.04 -27.52
C THR A 48 2.25 7.08 -28.49
N GLY A 49 1.65 5.94 -28.71
CA GLY A 49 2.12 4.89 -29.65
C GLY A 49 1.91 3.49 -29.09
N ILE A 50 2.17 2.47 -29.88
CA ILE A 50 2.00 1.05 -29.50
C ILE A 50 2.85 0.68 -28.28
N SER A 51 2.42 -0.30 -27.46
CA SER A 51 3.23 -0.83 -26.36
C SER A 51 4.58 -1.33 -26.87
N GLY A 52 5.69 -0.94 -26.19
CA GLY A 52 7.05 -1.26 -26.64
C GLY A 52 7.56 -0.44 -27.84
N SER A 53 6.87 0.64 -28.26
CA SER A 53 7.35 1.52 -29.34
C SER A 53 8.51 2.45 -28.97
N GLY A 54 8.83 2.61 -27.67
CA GLY A 54 9.90 3.49 -27.19
C GLY A 54 9.42 4.75 -26.46
N LYS A 55 8.14 4.85 -26.11
CA LYS A 55 7.57 5.99 -25.37
C LYS A 55 8.28 6.25 -24.05
N SER A 56 8.38 5.21 -23.22
CA SER A 56 9.03 5.30 -21.91
C SER A 56 10.53 5.53 -22.04
N SER A 57 11.18 4.93 -23.08
CA SER A 57 12.59 5.16 -23.37
C SER A 57 12.86 6.64 -23.71
N LEU A 58 11.95 7.30 -24.45
CA LEU A 58 12.08 8.74 -24.72
C LEU A 58 11.79 9.58 -23.47
N ALA A 59 10.67 9.32 -22.76
CA ALA A 59 10.20 10.16 -21.67
C ALA A 59 11.04 10.00 -20.41
N PHE A 60 11.31 8.75 -19.98
CA PHE A 60 11.97 8.44 -18.72
C PHE A 60 13.47 8.16 -18.89
N ASP A 61 13.84 7.25 -19.80
CA ASP A 61 15.24 6.85 -19.93
C ASP A 61 16.09 7.88 -20.68
N THR A 62 15.49 8.82 -21.41
CA THR A 62 16.20 9.92 -22.11
C THR A 62 15.96 11.27 -21.45
N ILE A 63 14.71 11.80 -21.45
CA ILE A 63 14.45 13.19 -21.01
C ILE A 63 14.59 13.31 -19.50
N TYR A 64 13.95 12.43 -18.73
CA TYR A 64 14.01 12.46 -17.26
C TYR A 64 15.43 12.13 -16.77
N ALA A 65 16.05 11.08 -17.30
CA ALA A 65 17.40 10.67 -16.91
C ALA A 65 18.42 11.79 -17.12
N GLU A 66 18.40 12.49 -18.28
CA GLU A 66 19.28 13.63 -18.52
C GLU A 66 18.98 14.83 -17.60
N GLY A 67 17.69 15.10 -17.34
CA GLY A 67 17.30 16.17 -16.42
C GLY A 67 17.75 15.89 -14.99
N GLN A 68 17.61 14.64 -14.53
CA GLN A 68 18.08 14.20 -13.21
C GLN A 68 19.62 14.25 -13.13
N ARG A 69 20.32 13.79 -14.15
CA ARG A 69 21.78 13.87 -14.24
C ARG A 69 22.29 15.31 -14.07
N ARG A 70 21.71 16.27 -14.81
CA ARG A 70 22.06 17.69 -14.68
C ARG A 70 21.76 18.26 -13.30
N TYR A 71 20.66 17.87 -12.70
CA TYR A 71 20.33 18.27 -11.33
C TYR A 71 21.38 17.75 -10.34
N MET A 72 21.79 16.50 -10.49
CA MET A 72 22.80 15.86 -9.64
C MET A 72 24.19 16.49 -9.85
N GLU A 73 24.53 16.93 -11.06
CA GLU A 73 25.79 17.65 -11.32
C GLU A 73 25.88 18.99 -10.58
N SER A 74 24.74 19.58 -10.22
CA SER A 74 24.69 20.82 -9.42
C SER A 74 25.07 20.62 -7.95
N PHE A 75 25.11 19.37 -7.46
CA PHE A 75 25.49 19.06 -6.08
C PHE A 75 26.99 19.16 -5.84
N SER A 76 27.38 19.37 -4.56
CA SER A 76 28.78 19.39 -4.17
C SER A 76 29.47 18.05 -4.50
N ALA A 77 30.79 18.10 -4.73
CA ALA A 77 31.60 16.90 -4.99
C ALA A 77 31.45 15.84 -3.88
N TYR A 78 31.29 16.29 -2.62
CA TYR A 78 31.05 15.41 -1.48
C TYR A 78 29.69 14.66 -1.59
N ALA A 79 28.63 15.36 -1.94
CA ALA A 79 27.30 14.73 -2.12
C ALA A 79 27.32 13.74 -3.30
N ARG A 80 28.01 14.06 -4.39
CA ARG A 80 28.18 13.16 -5.56
C ARG A 80 28.87 11.85 -5.23
N GLN A 81 29.87 11.86 -4.31
CA GLN A 81 30.54 10.65 -3.85
C GLN A 81 29.61 9.61 -3.20
N PHE A 82 28.53 10.06 -2.55
CA PHE A 82 27.53 9.16 -1.93
C PHE A 82 26.45 8.68 -2.88
N ILE A 83 26.18 9.43 -3.95
CA ILE A 83 25.08 9.17 -4.88
C ILE A 83 25.54 8.30 -6.05
N GLY A 84 26.87 8.31 -6.35
CA GLY A 84 27.46 7.65 -7.51
C GLY A 84 27.31 8.46 -8.80
N ASP A 85 28.08 8.11 -9.81
CA ASP A 85 27.96 8.70 -11.15
C ASP A 85 26.75 8.08 -11.87
N MET A 86 25.79 8.92 -12.29
CA MET A 86 24.71 8.50 -13.13
C MET A 86 25.22 8.37 -14.58
N GLU A 87 24.95 7.24 -15.21
CA GLU A 87 25.24 7.05 -16.64
C GLU A 87 24.48 8.10 -17.46
N ARG A 88 25.17 8.68 -18.43
CA ARG A 88 24.55 9.61 -19.38
C ARG A 88 23.71 8.80 -20.36
N PRO A 89 22.43 9.19 -20.58
CA PRO A 89 21.63 8.51 -21.60
C PRO A 89 22.25 8.65 -22.99
N ASP A 90 22.02 7.66 -23.86
CA ASP A 90 22.52 7.67 -25.23
C ASP A 90 21.77 8.70 -26.10
N VAL A 91 22.19 9.94 -25.96
CA VAL A 91 21.66 11.10 -26.67
C VAL A 91 22.78 12.07 -26.97
N ASP A 92 22.79 12.63 -28.19
CA ASP A 92 23.83 13.58 -28.58
C ASP A 92 23.72 14.87 -27.77
N LYS A 93 22.55 15.48 -27.74
CA LYS A 93 22.30 16.73 -27.00
C LYS A 93 20.83 16.93 -26.65
N ILE A 94 20.57 17.48 -25.47
CA ILE A 94 19.24 18.03 -25.11
C ILE A 94 19.43 19.49 -24.70
N THR A 95 18.70 20.40 -25.31
CA THR A 95 18.70 21.84 -24.97
C THR A 95 17.34 22.28 -24.50
N GLY A 96 17.30 23.37 -23.72
CA GLY A 96 16.06 23.95 -23.22
C GLY A 96 15.40 23.16 -22.07
N LEU A 97 16.04 22.10 -21.56
CA LEU A 97 15.46 21.27 -20.48
C LEU A 97 15.50 22.03 -19.14
N SER A 98 14.33 22.24 -18.54
CA SER A 98 14.15 22.72 -17.18
C SER A 98 14.38 21.59 -16.17
N PRO A 99 14.46 21.86 -14.84
CA PRO A 99 14.45 20.80 -13.84
C PRO A 99 13.30 19.84 -14.04
N VAL A 100 13.54 18.53 -13.88
CA VAL A 100 12.56 17.50 -14.21
C VAL A 100 12.07 16.76 -12.98
N ILE A 101 10.76 16.56 -12.88
CA ILE A 101 10.11 15.74 -11.84
C ILE A 101 9.32 14.63 -12.52
N SER A 102 9.56 13.39 -12.13
CA SER A 102 8.83 12.22 -12.61
C SER A 102 7.74 11.78 -11.63
N ILE A 103 6.58 11.44 -12.16
CA ILE A 103 5.45 10.90 -11.38
C ILE A 103 5.07 9.54 -11.98
N GLU A 104 5.75 8.49 -11.50
CA GLU A 104 5.58 7.11 -11.94
C GLU A 104 4.55 6.35 -11.10
N GLN A 105 4.02 5.24 -11.64
CA GLN A 105 3.08 4.35 -10.96
C GLN A 105 3.68 3.51 -9.85
N LYS A 106 4.98 3.19 -9.91
CA LYS A 106 5.61 2.27 -8.99
C LYS A 106 5.50 2.77 -7.55
N THR A 107 4.70 2.09 -6.74
CA THR A 107 4.59 2.33 -5.30
C THR A 107 5.79 1.73 -4.61
N THR A 108 6.74 2.55 -4.22
CA THR A 108 7.94 2.12 -3.50
C THR A 108 7.75 2.13 -1.98
N ASN A 109 6.70 2.77 -1.47
CA ASN A 109 6.54 2.95 -0.04
C ASN A 109 5.87 1.75 0.64
N LYS A 110 6.67 0.80 1.11
CA LYS A 110 6.25 -0.37 1.89
C LYS A 110 6.10 -0.08 3.40
N ASN A 111 6.34 1.16 3.84
CA ASN A 111 6.28 1.50 5.25
C ASN A 111 4.84 1.36 5.78
N PRO A 112 4.57 0.47 6.74
CA PRO A 112 3.22 0.22 7.26
C PRO A 112 2.64 1.41 8.03
N ARG A 113 3.47 2.41 8.37
CA ARG A 113 3.05 3.63 9.06
C ARG A 113 2.69 4.77 8.12
N SER A 114 3.02 4.69 6.84
CA SER A 114 2.67 5.72 5.87
C SER A 114 1.17 5.67 5.55
N THR A 115 0.53 6.84 5.57
CA THR A 115 -0.89 7.03 5.24
C THR A 115 -1.04 8.15 4.20
N VAL A 116 -2.22 8.25 3.60
CA VAL A 116 -2.56 9.38 2.70
C VAL A 116 -2.26 10.71 3.40
N GLY A 117 -2.73 10.88 4.65
CA GLY A 117 -2.52 12.11 5.40
C GLY A 117 -1.06 12.47 5.66
N THR A 118 -0.17 11.47 5.85
CA THR A 118 1.27 11.72 6.08
C THR A 118 2.03 12.03 4.80
N ILE A 119 1.66 11.45 3.66
CA ILE A 119 2.31 11.76 2.37
C ILE A 119 1.90 13.12 1.85
N THR A 120 0.65 13.53 2.09
CA THR A 120 0.12 14.83 1.67
C THR A 120 0.41 15.96 2.66
N GLU A 121 1.10 15.66 3.76
CA GLU A 121 1.40 16.58 4.87
C GLU A 121 0.16 17.11 5.60
N ILE A 122 -1.06 16.79 5.16
CA ILE A 122 -2.30 17.25 5.80
C ILE A 122 -2.36 16.82 7.27
N TYR A 123 -1.86 15.61 7.56
CA TYR A 123 -1.82 15.10 8.94
C TYR A 123 -0.91 15.92 9.85
N ASP A 124 0.16 16.53 9.31
CA ASP A 124 1.05 17.39 10.07
C ASP A 124 0.36 18.71 10.46
N PHE A 125 -0.42 19.27 9.55
CA PHE A 125 -1.27 20.43 9.87
C PHE A 125 -2.39 20.08 10.86
N LEU A 126 -3.00 18.90 10.74
CA LEU A 126 -3.98 18.43 11.73
C LEU A 126 -3.36 18.28 13.13
N ARG A 127 -2.17 17.70 13.25
CA ARG A 127 -1.46 17.60 14.53
C ARG A 127 -1.20 18.98 15.15
N LEU A 128 -0.78 19.93 14.31
CA LEU A 128 -0.55 21.30 14.75
C LEU A 128 -1.87 21.96 15.20
N LEU A 129 -2.94 21.79 14.44
CA LEU A 129 -4.27 22.31 14.76
C LEU A 129 -4.77 21.78 16.11
N TYR A 130 -4.70 20.46 16.35
CA TYR A 130 -5.11 19.84 17.61
C TYR A 130 -4.23 20.27 18.79
N ALA A 131 -2.92 20.43 18.58
CA ALA A 131 -2.01 20.90 19.63
C ALA A 131 -2.27 22.35 20.04
N ARG A 132 -2.73 23.19 19.11
CA ARG A 132 -2.90 24.64 19.36
C ARG A 132 -4.32 25.07 19.68
N ALA A 133 -5.31 24.41 19.04
CA ALA A 133 -6.72 24.78 19.12
C ALA A 133 -7.61 23.67 19.70
N GLY A 134 -7.07 22.47 19.95
CA GLY A 134 -7.85 21.36 20.51
C GLY A 134 -8.26 21.58 21.96
N THR A 135 -9.51 21.24 22.29
CA THR A 135 -10.04 21.24 23.63
C THR A 135 -9.89 19.86 24.26
N ALA A 136 -9.28 19.82 25.44
CA ALA A 136 -9.06 18.55 26.19
C ALA A 136 -10.31 18.12 26.96
N TYR A 137 -10.62 16.83 26.91
CA TYR A 137 -11.68 16.19 27.69
C TYR A 137 -11.09 15.00 28.47
N SER A 138 -11.65 14.76 29.65
CA SER A 138 -11.26 13.61 30.45
C SER A 138 -11.78 12.30 29.85
N TYR A 139 -10.91 11.32 29.64
CA TYR A 139 -11.34 10.00 29.12
C TYR A 139 -12.16 9.17 30.12
N ASN A 140 -12.21 9.59 31.40
CA ASN A 140 -13.02 8.93 32.44
C ASN A 140 -14.45 9.50 32.51
N THR A 141 -14.61 10.80 32.38
CA THR A 141 -15.88 11.50 32.59
C THR A 141 -16.42 12.19 31.35
N ASN A 142 -15.63 12.27 30.30
CA ASN A 142 -15.91 13.04 29.07
C ASN A 142 -16.22 14.54 29.32
N LYS A 143 -15.80 15.09 30.48
CA LYS A 143 -15.93 16.52 30.81
C LYS A 143 -14.72 17.27 30.29
N ARG A 144 -14.94 18.55 29.93
CA ARG A 144 -13.88 19.48 29.52
C ARG A 144 -12.87 19.64 30.65
N MET A 145 -11.58 19.54 30.33
CA MET A 145 -10.51 19.79 31.30
C MET A 145 -10.18 21.26 31.36
N THR A 146 -9.87 21.73 32.55
CA THR A 146 -9.54 23.14 32.82
C THR A 146 -8.09 23.28 33.25
N ARG A 147 -7.50 24.40 32.95
CA ARG A 147 -6.23 24.85 33.52
C ARG A 147 -6.42 26.24 34.08
N PHE A 148 -5.72 26.54 35.15
CA PHE A 148 -5.80 27.83 35.81
C PHE A 148 -4.43 28.51 35.75
N SER A 149 -4.40 29.78 35.36
CA SER A 149 -3.24 30.64 35.61
C SER A 149 -3.14 30.97 37.08
N GLU A 150 -1.98 31.42 37.56
CA GLU A 150 -1.82 31.86 38.98
C GLU A 150 -2.81 32.92 39.34
N GLU A 151 -3.06 33.88 38.43
CA GLU A 151 -4.02 34.98 38.64
C GLU A 151 -5.46 34.50 38.74
N GLU A 152 -5.84 33.53 37.88
CA GLU A 152 -7.15 32.89 37.93
C GLU A 152 -7.35 32.07 39.20
N ILE A 153 -6.31 31.35 39.65
CA ILE A 153 -6.36 30.64 40.96
C ILE A 153 -6.60 31.64 42.11
N LEU A 154 -5.84 32.75 42.13
CA LEU A 154 -6.00 33.79 43.16
C LEU A 154 -7.40 34.39 43.09
N ALA A 155 -7.88 34.80 41.91
CA ALA A 155 -9.22 35.36 41.76
C ALA A 155 -10.31 34.38 42.23
N HIS A 156 -10.13 33.07 41.92
CA HIS A 156 -11.06 32.02 42.30
C HIS A 156 -11.05 31.81 43.83
N LEU A 157 -9.86 31.84 44.48
CA LEU A 157 -9.73 31.77 45.93
C LEU A 157 -10.42 32.93 46.66
N PHE A 158 -10.18 34.16 46.18
CA PHE A 158 -10.82 35.34 46.77
C PHE A 158 -12.34 35.36 46.58
N LYS A 159 -12.83 34.91 45.43
CA LYS A 159 -14.26 34.87 45.10
C LYS A 159 -15.02 33.81 45.96
N ASN A 160 -14.45 32.58 46.11
CA ASN A 160 -15.19 31.44 46.66
C ASN A 160 -14.90 31.19 48.14
N TYR A 161 -13.79 31.72 48.67
CA TYR A 161 -13.32 31.40 50.04
C TYR A 161 -13.09 32.65 50.91
N ASN A 162 -13.70 33.80 50.50
CA ASN A 162 -13.54 35.02 51.27
C ASN A 162 -13.86 34.83 52.75
N LYS A 163 -12.95 35.26 53.64
CA LYS A 163 -12.99 35.14 55.11
C LYS A 163 -12.86 33.69 55.64
N LYS A 164 -12.72 32.67 54.83
CA LYS A 164 -12.52 31.28 55.24
C LYS A 164 -11.05 30.98 55.53
N LYS A 165 -10.82 30.01 56.44
CA LYS A 165 -9.49 29.48 56.72
C LYS A 165 -9.17 28.35 55.73
N LEU A 166 -8.09 28.48 54.98
CA LEU A 166 -7.63 27.51 53.99
C LEU A 166 -6.30 26.90 54.39
N VAL A 167 -6.10 25.66 54.00
CA VAL A 167 -4.81 24.95 54.01
C VAL A 167 -4.37 24.79 52.57
N ILE A 168 -3.23 25.40 52.22
CA ILE A 168 -2.60 25.28 50.91
C ILE A 168 -1.68 24.08 50.95
N LEU A 169 -1.92 23.15 50.02
CA LEU A 169 -1.24 21.86 49.96
C LEU A 169 -0.52 21.70 48.58
N ALA A 170 0.67 21.13 48.61
CA ALA A 170 1.39 20.73 47.39
C ALA A 170 1.45 19.20 47.32
N PRO A 171 0.84 18.55 46.35
CA PRO A 171 0.89 17.12 46.18
C PRO A 171 2.29 16.67 45.75
N LEU A 172 2.95 15.83 46.55
CA LEU A 172 4.29 15.28 46.28
C LEU A 172 4.23 13.84 45.76
N VAL A 173 3.27 13.04 46.27
CA VAL A 173 3.05 11.65 45.85
C VAL A 173 1.56 11.45 45.62
N ARG A 174 1.19 10.78 44.53
CA ARG A 174 -0.20 10.45 44.21
C ARG A 174 -0.31 9.00 43.76
N GLY A 175 -1.08 8.20 44.49
CA GLY A 175 -1.45 6.86 44.13
C GLY A 175 -0.27 5.88 43.99
N ARG A 176 0.82 6.03 44.73
CA ARG A 176 2.02 5.21 44.57
C ARG A 176 2.43 4.47 45.84
N LYS A 177 2.95 3.25 45.63
CA LYS A 177 3.55 2.45 46.75
C LYS A 177 4.95 2.96 47.04
N GLY A 178 5.34 2.90 48.34
CA GLY A 178 6.67 3.30 48.76
C GLY A 178 6.70 3.70 50.24
N HIS A 179 7.84 3.65 50.92
CA HIS A 179 8.00 4.06 52.34
C HIS A 179 8.26 5.57 52.51
N TYR A 180 8.68 6.28 51.48
CA TYR A 180 8.87 7.72 51.34
C TYR A 180 9.70 8.41 52.45
N ARG A 181 10.55 7.68 53.14
CA ARG A 181 11.38 8.22 54.22
C ARG A 181 12.28 9.35 53.77
N GLU A 182 12.98 9.19 52.65
CA GLU A 182 13.87 10.21 52.11
C GLU A 182 13.11 11.49 51.70
N LEU A 183 11.90 11.36 51.17
CA LEU A 183 11.03 12.48 50.82
C LEU A 183 10.65 13.27 52.09
N PHE A 184 10.22 12.59 53.15
CA PHE A 184 9.89 13.25 54.39
C PHE A 184 11.09 13.95 55.06
N GLU A 185 12.28 13.34 55.01
CA GLU A 185 13.51 13.96 55.49
C GLU A 185 13.89 15.18 54.68
N GLN A 186 13.75 15.11 53.32
CA GLN A 186 14.03 16.20 52.40
C GLN A 186 13.14 17.42 52.68
N VAL A 187 11.81 17.24 52.76
CA VAL A 187 10.89 18.35 53.01
C VAL A 187 11.03 18.93 54.40
N ARG A 188 11.38 18.10 55.41
CA ARG A 188 11.71 18.57 56.74
C ARG A 188 12.97 19.45 56.78
N LYS A 189 14.02 19.09 56.05
CA LYS A 189 15.23 19.91 55.89
C LYS A 189 14.97 21.25 55.24
N GLN A 190 13.92 21.33 54.39
CA GLN A 190 13.46 22.58 53.76
C GLN A 190 12.62 23.45 54.69
N GLY A 191 12.42 23.03 55.99
CA GLY A 191 11.73 23.83 56.99
C GLY A 191 10.23 23.60 57.08
N TYR A 192 9.65 22.61 56.41
CA TYR A 192 8.24 22.32 56.53
C TYR A 192 7.96 21.45 57.76
N LEU A 193 6.81 21.69 58.43
CA LEU A 193 6.45 21.07 59.69
C LEU A 193 5.36 20.01 59.57
N LYS A 194 4.52 20.07 58.52
CA LYS A 194 3.32 19.24 58.36
C LYS A 194 3.16 18.70 56.98
N VAL A 195 2.67 17.46 56.91
CA VAL A 195 2.23 16.78 55.67
C VAL A 195 0.82 16.24 55.90
N ARG A 196 0.10 16.08 54.80
CA ARG A 196 -1.15 15.33 54.77
C ARG A 196 -0.87 14.01 54.08
N VAL A 197 -1.10 12.89 54.79
CA VAL A 197 -0.89 11.53 54.32
C VAL A 197 -2.23 10.80 54.31
N ASP A 198 -2.63 10.29 53.16
CA ASP A 198 -3.87 9.55 52.96
C ASP A 198 -5.13 10.26 53.54
N GLY A 199 -5.15 11.59 53.45
CA GLY A 199 -6.25 12.42 53.90
C GLY A 199 -6.09 13.00 55.32
N GLU A 200 -5.11 12.58 56.12
CA GLU A 200 -4.87 13.05 57.48
C GLU A 200 -3.64 13.97 57.58
N VAL A 201 -3.79 15.12 58.20
CA VAL A 201 -2.70 16.07 58.45
C VAL A 201 -1.90 15.65 59.68
N GLN A 202 -0.60 15.38 59.46
CA GLN A 202 0.34 14.87 60.48
C GLN A 202 1.56 15.77 60.57
N ASP A 203 2.20 15.79 61.76
CA ASP A 203 3.47 16.47 61.95
C ASP A 203 4.63 15.65 61.35
N LEU A 204 5.55 16.33 60.67
CA LEU A 204 6.78 15.72 60.14
C LEU A 204 7.73 15.34 61.28
N LYS A 205 7.84 14.05 61.59
CA LYS A 205 8.73 13.50 62.63
C LYS A 205 10.04 13.03 62.01
N GLU A 206 11.10 12.95 62.81
CA GLU A 206 12.35 12.29 62.43
C GLU A 206 12.10 10.83 62.04
N ARG A 207 12.74 10.42 60.94
CA ARG A 207 12.62 9.06 60.39
C ARG A 207 11.17 8.65 60.07
N MET A 208 10.28 9.60 59.81
CA MET A 208 8.90 9.33 59.40
C MET A 208 8.90 8.47 58.14
N GLN A 209 8.06 7.43 58.09
CA GLN A 209 7.86 6.56 56.94
C GLN A 209 6.44 6.02 56.93
N VAL A 210 5.95 5.61 55.78
CA VAL A 210 4.64 4.99 55.55
C VAL A 210 4.81 3.53 55.08
N ASP A 211 3.73 2.77 55.09
CA ASP A 211 3.75 1.35 54.70
C ASP A 211 4.17 1.15 53.25
N ARG A 212 5.29 0.46 53.02
CA ARG A 212 5.85 0.25 51.71
C ARG A 212 4.90 -0.44 50.68
N TYR A 213 3.98 -1.24 51.16
CA TYR A 213 3.13 -2.09 50.34
C TYR A 213 1.76 -1.47 50.02
N LYS A 214 1.40 -0.39 50.73
CA LYS A 214 0.15 0.37 50.51
C LYS A 214 0.37 1.48 49.47
N ILE A 215 -0.72 1.87 48.86
CA ILE A 215 -0.77 3.03 47.95
C ILE A 215 -0.99 4.27 48.86
N HIS A 216 -0.19 5.31 48.66
CA HIS A 216 -0.23 6.53 49.44
C HIS A 216 -0.42 7.77 48.56
N ASP A 217 -1.15 8.75 49.13
CA ASP A 217 -1.22 10.13 48.69
C ASP A 217 -0.56 11.01 49.76
N ILE A 218 0.46 11.77 49.35
CA ILE A 218 1.24 12.61 50.27
C ILE A 218 1.23 14.04 49.74
N GLU A 219 0.65 14.95 50.48
CA GLU A 219 0.63 16.38 50.17
C GLU A 219 1.39 17.16 51.27
N LEU A 220 2.22 18.09 50.82
CA LEU A 220 2.95 19.00 51.74
C LEU A 220 2.07 20.16 52.11
N VAL A 221 1.95 20.44 53.39
CA VAL A 221 1.27 21.64 53.90
C VAL A 221 2.20 22.84 53.70
N ILE A 222 1.86 23.73 52.78
CA ILE A 222 2.66 24.92 52.45
C ILE A 222 2.31 26.05 53.42
N ASP A 223 1.00 26.32 53.60
CA ASP A 223 0.55 27.39 54.49
C ASP A 223 -0.88 27.14 55.02
N ARG A 224 -1.20 27.76 56.15
CA ARG A 224 -2.56 27.84 56.69
C ARG A 224 -2.92 29.32 56.83
N ILE A 225 -3.90 29.77 56.06
CA ILE A 225 -4.15 31.19 55.91
C ILE A 225 -5.65 31.48 55.84
N GLN A 226 -6.05 32.63 56.35
CA GLN A 226 -7.40 33.11 56.16
C GLN A 226 -7.43 34.02 54.91
N VAL A 227 -8.42 33.82 54.02
CA VAL A 227 -8.53 34.60 52.77
C VAL A 227 -9.10 35.96 53.09
N GLN A 228 -8.23 36.99 53.05
CA GLN A 228 -8.55 38.38 53.23
C GLN A 228 -7.69 39.23 52.31
N GLU A 229 -8.13 40.43 51.91
CA GLU A 229 -7.37 41.25 50.96
C GLU A 229 -6.00 41.71 51.50
N ASP A 230 -5.87 41.91 52.79
CA ASP A 230 -4.61 42.26 53.45
C ASP A 230 -3.58 41.11 53.37
N ALA A 231 -4.05 39.88 53.25
CA ALA A 231 -3.21 38.68 53.09
C ALA A 231 -2.86 38.31 51.60
N ARG A 232 -3.28 39.12 50.65
CA ARG A 232 -3.16 38.78 49.22
C ARG A 232 -1.73 38.45 48.75
N ALA A 233 -0.75 39.24 49.21
CA ALA A 233 0.66 38.97 48.87
C ALA A 233 1.16 37.62 49.43
N ARG A 234 0.76 37.31 50.69
CA ARG A 234 1.11 36.00 51.29
C ARG A 234 0.41 34.83 50.62
N ILE A 235 -0.87 34.99 50.24
CA ILE A 235 -1.60 33.93 49.52
C ILE A 235 -0.94 33.68 48.16
N SER A 236 -0.56 34.74 47.44
CA SER A 236 0.13 34.63 46.16
C SER A 236 1.44 33.88 46.25
N GLN A 237 2.29 34.22 47.24
CA GLN A 237 3.56 33.52 47.52
C GLN A 237 3.33 32.04 47.87
N SER A 238 2.31 31.76 48.73
CA SER A 238 2.00 30.37 49.14
C SER A 238 1.46 29.54 47.95
N VAL A 239 0.64 30.13 47.10
CA VAL A 239 0.13 29.52 45.88
C VAL A 239 1.30 29.22 44.90
N GLN A 240 2.18 30.21 44.67
CA GLN A 240 3.34 30.03 43.79
C GLN A 240 4.29 28.94 44.33
N LYS A 241 4.53 28.90 45.62
CA LYS A 241 5.37 27.90 46.29
C LYS A 241 4.74 26.50 46.21
N ALA A 242 3.41 26.41 46.42
CA ALA A 242 2.67 25.15 46.29
C ALA A 242 2.70 24.61 44.85
N LEU A 243 2.49 25.47 43.84
CA LEU A 243 2.57 25.10 42.44
C LEU A 243 3.98 24.65 42.04
N THR A 244 5.02 25.26 42.59
CA THR A 244 6.42 24.87 42.35
C THR A 244 6.71 23.49 42.91
N MET A 245 6.36 23.26 44.21
CA MET A 245 6.59 21.99 44.90
C MET A 245 5.72 20.87 44.35
N GLY A 246 4.46 21.19 44.01
CA GLY A 246 3.50 20.25 43.43
C GLY A 246 3.61 20.06 41.89
N LYS A 247 4.70 20.57 41.26
CA LYS A 247 4.94 20.46 39.83
C LYS A 247 3.75 20.94 38.97
N GLY A 248 3.21 22.11 39.32
CA GLY A 248 2.07 22.73 38.64
C GLY A 248 0.70 22.36 39.22
N LEU A 249 0.66 21.51 40.25
CA LEU A 249 -0.54 21.13 41.01
C LEU A 249 -0.61 21.82 42.35
N LEU A 250 -1.80 22.26 42.73
CA LEU A 250 -2.11 22.90 44.00
C LEU A 250 -3.42 22.33 44.53
N PHE A 251 -3.45 21.92 45.81
CA PHE A 251 -4.67 21.55 46.49
C PHE A 251 -4.98 22.60 47.55
N VAL A 252 -6.23 22.95 47.64
CA VAL A 252 -6.72 23.90 48.67
C VAL A 252 -7.79 23.18 49.48
N MET A 253 -7.52 23.01 50.74
CA MET A 253 -8.44 22.38 51.70
C MET A 253 -9.10 23.46 52.55
N ASP A 254 -10.41 23.45 52.64
CA ASP A 254 -11.18 24.28 53.57
C ASP A 254 -11.00 23.65 54.96
N HIS A 255 -10.46 24.43 55.86
CA HIS A 255 -10.10 23.96 57.22
C HIS A 255 -11.29 23.46 58.04
N ASP A 256 -12.48 24.05 57.82
CA ASP A 256 -13.65 23.75 58.64
C ASP A 256 -14.44 22.55 58.10
N THR A 257 -14.45 22.36 56.78
CA THR A 257 -15.20 21.29 56.14
C THR A 257 -14.33 20.12 55.64
N ASN A 258 -13.00 20.24 55.71
CA ASN A 258 -12.01 19.31 55.16
C ASN A 258 -12.18 19.03 53.65
N LYS A 259 -13.00 19.82 52.92
CA LYS A 259 -13.20 19.66 51.47
C LYS A 259 -11.97 20.17 50.72
N VAL A 260 -11.43 19.33 49.87
CA VAL A 260 -10.25 19.66 49.06
C VAL A 260 -10.68 19.98 47.62
N ASN A 261 -10.29 21.16 47.15
CA ASN A 261 -10.40 21.55 45.78
C ASN A 261 -9.02 21.55 45.12
N GLN A 262 -8.94 21.07 43.87
CA GLN A 262 -7.70 20.91 43.15
C GLN A 262 -7.58 21.97 42.06
N TYR A 263 -6.41 22.57 41.95
CA TYR A 263 -6.07 23.55 40.87
C TYR A 263 -4.81 23.09 40.18
N SER A 264 -4.75 23.29 38.87
CA SER A 264 -3.60 22.86 38.08
C SER A 264 -3.25 23.90 37.03
N LYS A 265 -1.96 24.13 36.82
CA LYS A 265 -1.43 24.79 35.63
C LYS A 265 -1.50 23.89 34.41
N GLN A 266 -1.59 22.57 34.61
CA GLN A 266 -1.80 21.59 33.55
C GLN A 266 -3.30 21.36 33.33
N LEU A 267 -3.64 20.83 32.18
CA LEU A 267 -5.00 20.39 31.86
C LEU A 267 -5.42 19.27 32.83
N MET A 268 -6.46 19.50 33.61
CA MET A 268 -6.91 18.56 34.67
C MET A 268 -8.44 18.48 34.71
N CYS A 269 -8.92 17.26 34.96
CA CYS A 269 -10.32 17.00 35.30
C CYS A 269 -10.56 17.26 36.79
N GLU A 270 -11.46 18.18 37.12
CA GLU A 270 -11.76 18.56 38.49
C GLU A 270 -12.31 17.40 39.34
N GLU A 271 -13.07 16.48 38.72
CA GLU A 271 -13.72 15.37 39.46
C GLU A 271 -12.76 14.21 39.75
N THR A 272 -11.90 13.86 38.83
CA THR A 272 -11.05 12.66 38.93
C THR A 272 -9.59 13.00 39.22
N GLY A 273 -9.20 14.26 39.12
CA GLY A 273 -7.80 14.69 39.25
C GLY A 273 -6.90 14.17 38.14
N LEU A 274 -7.47 13.55 37.08
CA LEU A 274 -6.73 13.15 35.89
C LEU A 274 -6.15 14.36 35.21
N SER A 275 -4.84 14.37 34.96
CA SER A 275 -4.15 15.47 34.29
C SER A 275 -3.46 15.02 33.01
N TYR A 276 -3.49 15.88 32.00
CA TYR A 276 -2.74 15.71 30.75
C TYR A 276 -1.58 16.69 30.70
N GLU A 277 -0.48 16.27 30.12
CA GLU A 277 0.62 17.17 29.76
C GLU A 277 0.14 18.16 28.71
N GLU A 278 0.84 19.30 28.58
CA GLU A 278 0.53 20.28 27.55
C GLU A 278 0.70 19.66 26.16
N PRO A 279 -0.33 19.72 25.28
CA PRO A 279 -0.29 19.02 24.01
C PRO A 279 0.73 19.66 23.08
N SER A 280 1.59 18.82 22.53
CA SER A 280 2.50 19.15 21.43
C SER A 280 2.06 18.45 20.15
N PRO A 281 2.53 18.85 18.96
CA PRO A 281 2.23 18.10 17.73
C PRO A 281 2.63 16.63 17.80
N ASN A 282 3.65 16.29 18.60
CA ASN A 282 4.08 14.88 18.81
C ASN A 282 3.08 14.05 19.62
N THR A 283 2.25 14.70 20.47
CA THR A 283 1.17 14.04 21.20
C THR A 283 0.13 13.42 20.25
N PHE A 284 -0.02 13.96 19.05
CA PHE A 284 -0.96 13.51 18.02
C PHE A 284 -0.29 12.73 16.90
N SER A 285 0.98 12.36 17.06
CA SER A 285 1.72 11.60 16.06
C SER A 285 1.74 10.10 16.41
N PHE A 286 1.19 9.27 15.55
CA PHE A 286 1.29 7.81 15.70
C PHE A 286 2.70 7.27 15.33
N ASN A 287 3.58 8.10 14.77
CA ASN A 287 4.99 7.79 14.51
C ASN A 287 5.92 8.20 15.68
N SER A 288 5.37 8.90 16.66
CA SER A 288 6.11 9.33 17.85
C SER A 288 5.73 8.48 19.07
N PRO A 289 6.68 8.09 19.93
CA PRO A 289 6.38 7.37 21.18
C PRO A 289 5.49 8.16 22.14
N TYR A 290 5.44 9.48 22.00
CA TYR A 290 4.58 10.34 22.81
C TYR A 290 3.10 10.21 22.47
N GLY A 291 2.75 9.97 21.20
CA GLY A 291 1.36 9.88 20.73
C GLY A 291 0.92 8.48 20.33
N ALA A 292 1.85 7.57 19.99
CA ALA A 292 1.53 6.24 19.52
C ALA A 292 0.86 5.36 20.57
N CYS A 293 -0.16 4.60 20.19
CA CYS A 293 -0.75 3.57 21.03
C CYS A 293 0.33 2.59 21.52
N PRO A 294 0.46 2.32 22.82
CA PRO A 294 1.53 1.49 23.37
C PRO A 294 1.46 0.04 22.89
N ARG A 295 0.26 -0.49 22.64
CA ARG A 295 0.04 -1.87 22.21
C ARG A 295 0.41 -2.11 20.74
N CYS A 296 -0.10 -1.30 19.81
CA CYS A 296 0.18 -1.47 18.38
C CYS A 296 1.34 -0.60 17.90
N LYS A 297 1.98 0.17 18.76
CA LYS A 297 3.09 1.09 18.43
C LYS A 297 2.81 1.98 17.20
N GLY A 298 1.56 2.46 17.10
CA GLY A 298 1.11 3.35 16.03
C GLY A 298 0.68 2.66 14.74
N LEU A 299 0.61 1.33 14.69
CA LEU A 299 0.19 0.59 13.49
C LEU A 299 -1.34 0.53 13.30
N GLY A 300 -2.11 0.64 14.39
CA GLY A 300 -3.58 0.52 14.37
C GLY A 300 -4.09 -0.92 14.33
N SER A 301 -3.23 -1.87 14.00
CA SER A 301 -3.52 -3.30 13.93
C SER A 301 -2.42 -4.10 14.64
N ILE A 302 -2.75 -5.31 15.04
CA ILE A 302 -1.82 -6.26 15.67
C ILE A 302 -2.02 -7.64 15.06
N TYR A 303 -0.95 -8.42 15.02
CA TYR A 303 -1.06 -9.83 14.69
C TYR A 303 -1.60 -10.59 15.90
N GLN A 304 -2.64 -11.36 15.68
CA GLN A 304 -3.23 -12.25 16.67
C GLN A 304 -3.24 -13.68 16.14
N ILE A 305 -3.16 -14.66 17.03
CA ILE A 305 -3.28 -16.06 16.65
C ILE A 305 -4.67 -16.32 16.08
N ASN A 306 -4.71 -16.94 14.90
CA ASN A 306 -5.92 -17.47 14.30
C ASN A 306 -6.12 -18.91 14.79
N MET A 307 -7.10 -19.12 15.67
CA MET A 307 -7.35 -20.44 16.24
C MET A 307 -7.85 -21.44 15.20
N ASP A 308 -8.54 -21.01 14.16
CA ASP A 308 -8.99 -21.86 13.06
C ASP A 308 -7.82 -22.38 12.21
N GLU A 309 -6.69 -21.67 12.18
CA GLU A 309 -5.45 -22.13 11.54
C GLU A 309 -4.60 -23.02 12.48
N VAL A 310 -4.74 -22.85 13.79
CA VAL A 310 -4.07 -23.70 14.78
C VAL A 310 -4.77 -25.05 14.87
N ILE A 311 -6.10 -25.07 14.85
CA ILE A 311 -6.96 -26.27 14.87
C ILE A 311 -7.95 -26.19 13.71
N PRO A 312 -7.55 -26.54 12.48
CA PRO A 312 -8.43 -26.43 11.32
C PRO A 312 -9.59 -27.41 11.33
N ASP A 313 -9.39 -28.61 11.91
CA ASP A 313 -10.42 -29.63 12.03
C ASP A 313 -10.35 -30.30 13.41
N HIS A 314 -11.40 -30.18 14.17
CA HIS A 314 -11.53 -30.78 15.50
C HIS A 314 -11.75 -32.31 15.47
N ASN A 315 -12.00 -32.91 14.32
CA ASN A 315 -12.19 -34.35 14.14
C ASN A 315 -10.88 -35.10 13.92
N ILE A 316 -9.79 -34.40 13.63
CA ILE A 316 -8.45 -34.98 13.45
C ILE A 316 -7.76 -35.11 14.81
N SER A 317 -6.95 -36.17 14.99
CA SER A 317 -6.18 -36.39 16.20
C SER A 317 -4.88 -35.55 16.24
N ILE A 318 -4.27 -35.38 17.42
CA ILE A 318 -2.98 -34.70 17.55
C ILE A 318 -1.90 -35.42 16.76
N ASN A 319 -1.87 -36.77 16.77
CA ASN A 319 -0.88 -37.55 16.03
C ASN A 319 -0.99 -37.37 14.52
N GLU A 320 -2.17 -37.14 14.00
CA GLU A 320 -2.43 -36.85 12.55
C GLU A 320 -2.28 -35.37 12.19
N GLY A 321 -1.75 -34.56 13.10
CA GLY A 321 -1.48 -33.14 12.87
C GLY A 321 -2.66 -32.21 13.10
N GLY A 322 -3.63 -32.60 13.92
CA GLY A 322 -4.79 -31.77 14.25
C GLY A 322 -4.43 -30.47 14.97
N LEU A 323 -3.30 -30.43 15.70
CA LEU A 323 -2.63 -29.21 16.12
C LEU A 323 -1.61 -28.82 15.03
N LYS A 324 -2.03 -28.08 14.03
CA LYS A 324 -1.26 -27.78 12.81
C LYS A 324 0.16 -27.23 13.06
N PRO A 325 0.43 -26.36 14.07
CA PRO A 325 1.80 -25.91 14.36
C PRO A 325 2.74 -27.02 14.85
N LEU A 326 2.24 -28.08 15.44
CA LEU A 326 3.05 -29.24 15.84
C LEU A 326 3.31 -30.19 14.65
N GLY A 327 2.39 -30.22 13.66
CA GLY A 327 2.38 -31.18 12.58
C GLY A 327 2.01 -32.60 13.02
N GLU A 328 2.31 -33.58 12.19
CA GLU A 328 2.12 -35.00 12.51
C GLU A 328 3.12 -35.46 13.60
N ALA A 329 2.78 -36.57 14.29
CA ALA A 329 3.63 -37.12 15.35
C ALA A 329 5.05 -37.38 14.87
N ARG A 330 6.04 -36.83 15.56
CA ARG A 330 7.48 -36.95 15.30
C ARG A 330 8.23 -37.17 16.62
N ASP A 331 9.41 -37.78 16.55
CA ASP A 331 10.29 -37.85 17.71
C ASP A 331 11.03 -36.55 17.95
N THR A 332 10.26 -35.52 18.42
CA THR A 332 10.78 -34.21 18.79
C THR A 332 10.54 -33.95 20.28
N PHE A 333 11.37 -33.09 20.85
CA PHE A 333 11.26 -32.71 22.24
C PHE A 333 9.84 -32.18 22.61
N THR A 334 9.26 -31.37 21.75
CA THR A 334 7.90 -30.83 21.94
C THR A 334 6.84 -31.94 21.94
N PHE A 335 6.96 -32.95 21.06
CA PHE A 335 6.03 -34.08 21.07
C PHE A 335 6.19 -34.94 22.33
N LYS A 336 7.42 -35.12 22.86
CA LYS A 336 7.66 -35.82 24.15
C LYS A 336 6.98 -35.09 25.29
N GLN A 337 7.03 -33.75 25.30
CA GLN A 337 6.28 -32.94 26.28
C GLN A 337 4.76 -33.14 26.16
N VAL A 338 4.22 -33.16 24.92
CA VAL A 338 2.79 -33.40 24.67
C VAL A 338 2.36 -34.80 25.11
N GLN A 339 3.22 -35.83 24.93
CA GLN A 339 2.96 -37.17 25.44
C GLN A 339 2.89 -37.25 26.96
N GLN A 340 3.75 -36.51 27.67
CA GLN A 340 3.68 -36.41 29.13
C GLN A 340 2.42 -35.66 29.61
N LEU A 341 2.00 -34.62 28.88
CA LEU A 341 0.72 -33.95 29.13
C LEU A 341 -0.46 -34.90 28.93
N ALA A 342 -0.44 -35.73 27.90
CA ALA A 342 -1.48 -36.71 27.64
C ALA A 342 -1.62 -37.70 28.80
N LYS A 343 -0.50 -38.15 29.37
CA LYS A 343 -0.47 -39.03 30.59
C LYS A 343 -1.03 -38.25 31.82
N LYS A 344 -0.52 -37.04 32.05
CA LYS A 344 -0.89 -36.20 33.21
C LYS A 344 -2.39 -35.83 33.22
N TYR A 345 -2.95 -35.48 32.06
CA TYR A 345 -4.34 -35.05 31.92
C TYR A 345 -5.29 -36.15 31.41
N LYS A 346 -4.77 -37.40 31.23
CA LYS A 346 -5.54 -38.60 30.87
C LYS A 346 -6.35 -38.45 29.58
N PHE A 347 -5.71 -38.00 28.50
CA PHE A 347 -6.33 -37.96 27.17
C PHE A 347 -5.47 -38.76 26.15
N SER A 348 -6.09 -39.16 25.05
CA SER A 348 -5.39 -39.92 23.98
C SER A 348 -4.95 -38.98 22.87
N LEU A 349 -3.72 -39.15 22.37
CA LEU A 349 -3.19 -38.45 21.23
C LEU A 349 -3.75 -38.92 19.86
N THR A 350 -4.38 -40.14 19.88
CA THR A 350 -5.03 -40.72 18.70
C THR A 350 -6.54 -40.45 18.63
N ALA A 351 -7.08 -39.85 19.69
CA ALA A 351 -8.49 -39.44 19.69
C ALA A 351 -8.66 -38.09 18.99
N PRO A 352 -9.83 -37.80 18.43
CA PRO A 352 -10.15 -36.48 17.87
C PRO A 352 -9.95 -35.37 18.91
N ILE A 353 -9.48 -34.21 18.45
CA ILE A 353 -9.26 -33.03 19.32
C ILE A 353 -10.53 -32.64 20.05
N SER A 354 -11.70 -32.80 19.45
CA SER A 354 -13.00 -32.54 20.06
C SER A 354 -13.27 -33.36 21.34
N GLY A 355 -12.60 -34.50 21.51
CA GLY A 355 -12.72 -35.37 22.69
C GLY A 355 -11.75 -35.04 23.83
N ILE A 356 -10.84 -34.08 23.66
CA ILE A 356 -9.86 -33.71 24.68
C ILE A 356 -10.52 -32.80 25.73
N PRO A 357 -10.33 -33.08 27.05
CA PRO A 357 -10.87 -32.23 28.11
C PRO A 357 -10.41 -30.78 27.96
N GLN A 358 -11.32 -29.82 28.18
CA GLN A 358 -11.05 -28.38 28.02
C GLN A 358 -9.84 -27.88 28.83
N LYS A 359 -9.65 -28.45 30.04
CA LYS A 359 -8.48 -28.12 30.88
C LYS A 359 -7.17 -28.56 30.22
N ALA A 360 -7.13 -29.74 29.63
CA ALA A 360 -5.97 -30.25 28.91
C ALA A 360 -5.72 -29.45 27.62
N MET A 361 -6.78 -29.11 26.89
CA MET A 361 -6.70 -28.25 25.71
C MET A 361 -6.14 -26.86 26.02
N ASN A 362 -6.56 -26.24 27.11
CA ASN A 362 -6.01 -24.94 27.52
C ASN A 362 -4.50 -25.04 27.83
N VAL A 363 -4.05 -26.12 28.47
CA VAL A 363 -2.62 -26.33 28.73
C VAL A 363 -1.86 -26.61 27.44
N LEU A 364 -2.41 -27.42 26.53
CA LEU A 364 -1.79 -27.67 25.21
C LEU A 364 -1.62 -26.37 24.40
N LEU A 365 -2.59 -25.48 24.46
CA LEU A 365 -2.56 -24.23 23.71
C LEU A 365 -1.73 -23.14 24.37
N PHE A 366 -1.88 -22.92 25.68
CA PHE A 366 -1.34 -21.74 26.36
C PHE A 366 -0.22 -22.07 27.38
N GLY A 367 0.07 -23.35 27.60
CA GLY A 367 1.07 -23.78 28.57
C GLY A 367 0.54 -23.95 29.99
N ASP A 368 1.40 -24.45 30.89
CA ASP A 368 1.13 -24.66 32.30
C ASP A 368 2.14 -23.85 33.13
N GLU A 369 1.73 -22.66 33.60
CA GLU A 369 2.61 -21.72 34.33
C GLU A 369 3.13 -22.28 35.66
N ASN A 370 2.51 -23.32 36.21
CA ASN A 370 2.86 -23.91 37.48
C ASN A 370 3.27 -25.39 37.43
N GLY A 371 3.35 -25.97 36.24
CA GLY A 371 3.57 -27.39 36.05
C GLY A 371 4.91 -27.75 35.41
N LYS A 372 5.88 -28.20 36.19
CA LYS A 372 7.06 -28.88 35.63
C LYS A 372 6.67 -30.24 35.10
N LEU A 373 7.12 -30.53 33.89
CA LEU A 373 7.00 -31.82 33.21
C LEU A 373 8.36 -32.52 33.25
N GLU A 374 8.36 -33.78 33.64
CA GLU A 374 9.53 -34.63 33.55
C GLU A 374 9.51 -35.31 32.18
N VAL A 375 10.50 -35.03 31.36
CA VAL A 375 10.61 -35.58 30.02
C VAL A 375 11.86 -36.42 29.93
N ASP A 376 11.68 -37.69 29.60
CA ASP A 376 12.78 -38.62 29.40
C ASP A 376 13.46 -38.40 28.04
N MET A 377 14.74 -38.07 28.06
CA MET A 377 15.59 -38.05 26.89
C MET A 377 16.50 -39.29 26.88
N ALA A 378 16.27 -40.17 25.94
CA ALA A 378 17.21 -41.28 25.65
C ALA A 378 18.31 -40.76 24.69
N TYR A 379 19.57 -41.07 25.00
CA TYR A 379 20.71 -40.81 24.14
C TYR A 379 21.04 -42.03 23.30
N GLU A 380 21.55 -41.83 22.06
CA GLU A 380 21.96 -42.89 21.14
C GLU A 380 23.04 -43.83 21.75
N GLU A 381 23.71 -43.41 22.80
CA GLU A 381 24.75 -44.16 23.50
C GLU A 381 24.27 -44.92 24.78
N GLY A 382 22.95 -45.05 25.00
CA GLY A 382 22.39 -45.93 26.04
C GLY A 382 22.28 -45.36 27.46
N GLY A 383 21.93 -44.05 27.57
CA GLY A 383 21.55 -43.41 28.84
C GLY A 383 20.24 -42.62 28.71
N SER A 384 19.44 -42.53 29.76
CA SER A 384 18.30 -41.60 29.82
C SER A 384 18.53 -40.58 30.92
N THR A 385 18.21 -39.34 30.66
CA THR A 385 18.24 -38.26 31.65
C THR A 385 16.84 -37.66 31.72
N GLU A 386 16.29 -37.54 32.94
CA GLU A 386 15.03 -36.85 33.20
C GLU A 386 15.29 -35.34 33.22
N TYR A 387 14.61 -34.62 32.34
CA TYR A 387 14.64 -33.16 32.28
C TYR A 387 13.32 -32.59 32.80
N ALA A 388 13.39 -31.82 33.90
CA ALA A 388 12.26 -31.03 34.39
C ALA A 388 12.15 -29.78 33.53
N THR A 389 11.09 -29.67 32.73
CA THR A 389 10.87 -28.55 31.78
C THR A 389 9.46 -28.01 31.92
N GLU A 390 9.29 -26.73 31.57
CA GLU A 390 7.98 -26.10 31.45
C GLU A 390 7.49 -26.20 30.02
N TYR A 391 6.20 -26.48 29.86
CA TYR A 391 5.59 -26.53 28.53
C TYR A 391 4.99 -25.16 28.21
N GLU A 392 5.54 -24.48 27.19
CA GLU A 392 5.13 -23.13 26.82
C GLU A 392 3.74 -23.01 26.15
N GLY A 393 3.24 -24.10 25.59
CA GLY A 393 1.99 -24.09 24.81
C GLY A 393 2.19 -23.71 23.34
N VAL A 394 1.35 -24.31 22.47
CA VAL A 394 1.45 -24.14 21.02
C VAL A 394 1.28 -22.67 20.59
N VAL A 395 0.36 -21.95 21.21
CA VAL A 395 0.09 -20.52 20.90
C VAL A 395 1.28 -19.65 21.27
N ASN A 396 1.89 -19.88 22.44
CA ASN A 396 3.04 -19.10 22.88
C ASN A 396 4.29 -19.45 22.08
N MET A 397 4.44 -20.71 21.67
CA MET A 397 5.50 -21.16 20.75
C MET A 397 5.42 -20.40 19.41
N VAL A 398 4.24 -20.35 18.79
CA VAL A 398 4.03 -19.61 17.53
C VAL A 398 4.32 -18.13 17.71
N ARG A 399 3.87 -17.50 18.82
CA ARG A 399 4.18 -16.09 19.13
C ARG A 399 5.68 -15.84 19.28
N ARG A 400 6.40 -16.71 19.95
CA ARG A 400 7.85 -16.60 20.13
C ARG A 400 8.57 -16.71 18.79
N TYR A 401 8.20 -17.69 17.97
CA TYR A 401 8.78 -17.82 16.63
C TYR A 401 8.47 -16.64 15.73
N PHE A 402 7.30 -16.02 15.85
CA PHE A 402 6.96 -14.82 15.10
C PHE A 402 7.78 -13.59 15.53
N ASN A 403 7.95 -13.39 16.85
CA ASN A 403 8.57 -12.19 17.40
C ASN A 403 10.10 -12.25 17.47
N ASP A 404 10.67 -13.39 17.86
CA ASP A 404 12.04 -13.48 18.35
C ASP A 404 12.99 -14.22 17.39
N THR A 405 12.47 -14.81 16.30
CA THR A 405 13.32 -15.53 15.34
C THR A 405 14.10 -14.60 14.42
N SER A 406 15.36 -14.93 14.15
CA SER A 406 16.18 -14.31 13.10
C SER A 406 15.98 -14.93 11.72
N SER A 407 15.29 -16.09 11.62
CA SER A 407 15.05 -16.79 10.37
C SER A 407 13.76 -16.31 9.71
N ASP A 408 13.85 -15.76 8.51
CA ASP A 408 12.69 -15.35 7.72
C ASP A 408 11.74 -16.49 7.38
N HIS A 409 12.28 -17.69 7.18
CA HIS A 409 11.49 -18.89 6.91
C HIS A 409 10.62 -19.29 8.13
N VAL A 410 11.21 -19.30 9.34
CA VAL A 410 10.49 -19.61 10.58
C VAL A 410 9.45 -18.53 10.90
N ARG A 411 9.79 -17.25 10.66
CA ARG A 411 8.85 -16.14 10.82
C ARG A 411 7.66 -16.27 9.86
N SER A 412 7.92 -16.54 8.59
CA SER A 412 6.89 -16.74 7.58
C SER A 412 5.99 -17.94 7.89
N TRP A 413 6.58 -19.02 8.43
CA TRP A 413 5.81 -20.17 8.91
C TRP A 413 4.89 -19.80 10.08
N ALA A 414 5.40 -19.07 11.09
CA ALA A 414 4.60 -18.59 12.23
C ALA A 414 3.51 -17.61 11.79
N GLU A 415 3.80 -16.74 10.81
CA GLU A 415 2.84 -15.80 10.23
C GLU A 415 1.63 -16.51 9.61
N GLY A 416 1.80 -17.75 9.11
CA GLY A 416 0.70 -18.57 8.59
C GLY A 416 -0.36 -18.96 9.64
N PHE A 417 -0.09 -18.81 10.93
CA PHE A 417 -1.03 -19.02 12.05
C PHE A 417 -1.52 -17.71 12.67
N MET A 418 -1.16 -16.57 12.06
CA MET A 418 -1.53 -15.25 12.55
C MET A 418 -2.54 -14.60 11.63
N GLN A 419 -3.44 -13.81 12.20
CA GLN A 419 -4.29 -12.90 11.46
C GLN A 419 -4.07 -11.46 11.91
N LEU A 420 -4.12 -10.54 10.96
CA LEU A 420 -4.04 -9.12 11.26
C LEU A 420 -5.42 -8.64 11.72
N SER A 421 -5.50 -8.20 12.98
CA SER A 421 -6.73 -7.69 13.57
C SER A 421 -6.58 -6.24 14.02
N THR A 422 -7.69 -5.51 14.09
CA THR A 422 -7.71 -4.16 14.64
C THR A 422 -7.23 -4.17 16.09
N CYS A 423 -6.35 -3.23 16.44
CA CYS A 423 -5.85 -3.12 17.82
C CYS A 423 -6.99 -2.86 18.80
N PRO A 424 -7.24 -3.72 19.78
CA PRO A 424 -8.37 -3.58 20.72
C PRO A 424 -8.23 -2.40 21.68
N GLU A 425 -7.02 -1.87 21.88
CA GLU A 425 -6.78 -0.73 22.77
C GLU A 425 -7.13 0.60 22.12
N CYS A 426 -6.71 0.82 20.88
CA CYS A 426 -6.97 2.06 20.15
C CYS A 426 -8.07 1.94 19.07
N ASN A 427 -8.68 0.76 18.90
CA ASN A 427 -9.70 0.49 17.87
C ASN A 427 -9.33 1.03 16.47
N GLY A 428 -8.06 0.84 16.08
CA GLY A 428 -7.55 1.31 14.79
C GLY A 428 -7.10 2.78 14.75
N ALA A 429 -7.35 3.57 15.80
CA ALA A 429 -7.01 5.00 15.84
C ALA A 429 -5.50 5.28 15.90
N ARG A 430 -4.65 4.29 16.14
CA ARG A 430 -3.16 4.35 16.18
C ARG A 430 -2.57 5.18 17.32
N LEU A 431 -3.37 6.00 18.00
CA LEU A 431 -2.95 6.94 19.03
C LEU A 431 -3.26 6.44 20.45
N LYS A 432 -2.59 7.03 21.44
CA LYS A 432 -2.91 6.86 22.86
C LYS A 432 -4.31 7.36 23.16
N LYS A 433 -4.90 6.81 24.22
CA LYS A 433 -6.26 7.17 24.67
C LYS A 433 -6.37 8.67 24.98
N GLU A 434 -5.38 9.24 25.65
CA GLU A 434 -5.35 10.67 26.01
C GLU A 434 -5.40 11.56 24.78
N SER A 435 -4.63 11.22 23.72
CA SER A 435 -4.58 11.98 22.48
C SER A 435 -5.92 12.02 21.74
N LEU A 436 -6.74 10.98 21.89
CA LEU A 436 -8.06 10.87 21.26
C LEU A 436 -9.14 11.68 22.01
N PHE A 437 -8.84 12.16 23.22
CA PHE A 437 -9.75 13.00 24.01
C PHE A 437 -9.47 14.50 23.89
N PHE A 438 -8.61 14.90 22.94
CA PHE A 438 -8.58 16.26 22.42
C PHE A 438 -9.54 16.35 21.23
N LYS A 439 -10.45 17.30 21.30
CA LYS A 439 -11.50 17.47 20.28
C LYS A 439 -11.52 18.90 19.73
N ILE A 440 -11.92 18.99 18.48
CA ILE A 440 -12.30 20.25 17.80
C ILE A 440 -13.70 20.01 17.27
N ASP A 441 -14.67 20.85 17.66
CA ASP A 441 -16.08 20.68 17.29
C ASP A 441 -16.54 19.20 17.48
N GLU A 442 -16.36 18.70 18.71
CA GLU A 442 -16.71 17.33 19.16
C GLU A 442 -15.99 16.18 18.47
N LYS A 443 -15.13 16.42 17.47
CA LYS A 443 -14.38 15.38 16.75
C LYS A 443 -12.91 15.32 17.16
N ASN A 444 -12.41 14.11 17.33
CA ASN A 444 -10.98 13.86 17.52
C ASN A 444 -10.24 13.71 16.19
N ILE A 445 -8.90 13.75 16.23
CA ILE A 445 -8.05 13.68 15.03
C ILE A 445 -8.22 12.37 14.24
N SER A 446 -8.51 11.25 14.90
CA SER A 446 -8.71 9.96 14.23
C SER A 446 -10.06 9.89 13.51
N GLU A 447 -11.11 10.48 14.10
CA GLU A 447 -12.43 10.58 13.46
C GLU A 447 -12.35 11.44 12.19
N LEU A 448 -11.66 12.56 12.22
CA LEU A 448 -11.40 13.37 11.03
C LEU A 448 -10.58 12.61 9.99
N GLY A 449 -9.54 11.90 10.42
CA GLY A 449 -8.70 11.11 9.54
C GLY A 449 -9.43 9.95 8.85
N ASN A 450 -10.55 9.48 9.40
CA ASN A 450 -11.38 8.41 8.85
C ASN A 450 -12.56 8.91 7.99
N MET A 451 -12.76 10.22 7.90
CA MET A 451 -13.77 10.80 7.01
C MET A 451 -13.30 10.73 5.55
N ASP A 452 -14.24 10.54 4.62
CA ASP A 452 -13.97 10.71 3.20
C ASP A 452 -13.53 12.16 2.94
N LEU A 453 -12.59 12.39 2.01
CA LEU A 453 -11.95 13.71 1.80
C LEU A 453 -12.96 14.80 1.43
N ASP A 454 -14.02 14.48 0.68
CA ASP A 454 -15.10 15.41 0.35
C ASP A 454 -15.86 15.88 1.59
N LYS A 455 -16.24 14.94 2.47
CA LYS A 455 -16.90 15.23 3.74
C LYS A 455 -15.97 16.01 4.68
N LEU A 456 -14.68 15.65 4.67
CA LEU A 456 -13.68 16.33 5.48
C LEU A 456 -13.51 17.80 5.04
N LEU A 457 -13.44 18.05 3.72
CA LEU A 457 -13.39 19.43 3.20
C LEU A 457 -14.66 20.20 3.54
N ALA A 458 -15.83 19.58 3.38
CA ALA A 458 -17.11 20.20 3.76
C ALA A 458 -17.17 20.51 5.26
N TRP A 459 -16.64 19.64 6.12
CA TRP A 459 -16.57 19.86 7.57
C TRP A 459 -15.67 21.07 7.91
N PHE A 460 -14.53 21.23 7.22
CA PHE A 460 -13.66 22.38 7.37
C PHE A 460 -14.22 23.67 6.74
N GLY A 461 -15.18 23.56 5.83
CA GLY A 461 -15.72 24.70 5.07
C GLY A 461 -16.22 25.86 5.93
N ASN A 462 -16.92 25.54 7.03
CA ASN A 462 -17.52 26.52 7.93
C ASN A 462 -17.08 26.33 9.39
N ILE A 463 -15.89 25.82 9.63
CA ILE A 463 -15.41 25.50 10.98
C ILE A 463 -15.26 26.75 11.85
N GLU A 464 -14.96 27.90 11.26
CA GLU A 464 -14.78 29.16 11.97
C GLU A 464 -16.04 29.58 12.75
N THR A 465 -17.23 29.23 12.28
CA THR A 465 -18.50 29.55 12.98
C THR A 465 -18.71 28.69 14.23
N ARG A 466 -17.96 27.60 14.37
CA ARG A 466 -18.07 26.61 15.43
C ARG A 466 -16.90 26.66 16.43
N LEU A 467 -15.89 27.45 16.15
CA LEU A 467 -14.73 27.67 17.00
C LEU A 467 -14.86 28.93 17.84
N GLU A 468 -14.26 28.93 19.03
CA GLU A 468 -14.13 30.15 19.87
C GLU A 468 -13.20 31.16 19.19
N SER A 469 -13.39 32.50 19.45
CA SER A 469 -12.61 33.59 18.83
C SER A 469 -11.11 33.40 18.95
N LYS A 470 -10.61 32.88 20.09
CA LYS A 470 -9.19 32.56 20.32
C LYS A 470 -8.70 31.40 19.45
N GLN A 471 -9.51 30.35 19.34
CA GLN A 471 -9.20 29.21 18.49
C GLN A 471 -9.15 29.62 17.01
N ASN A 472 -10.10 30.48 16.57
CA ASN A 472 -10.13 30.98 15.19
C ASN A 472 -8.87 31.79 14.84
N ALA A 473 -8.42 32.66 15.74
CA ALA A 473 -7.20 33.45 15.50
C ALA A 473 -5.96 32.53 15.34
N ILE A 474 -5.88 31.47 16.13
CA ILE A 474 -4.76 30.52 16.08
C ILE A 474 -4.85 29.60 14.85
N ALA A 475 -6.06 29.18 14.49
CA ALA A 475 -6.29 28.17 13.46
C ALA A 475 -6.25 28.70 12.02
N LYS A 476 -6.39 30.01 11.82
CA LYS A 476 -6.62 30.68 10.52
C LYS A 476 -5.70 30.19 9.40
N ASP A 477 -4.39 30.27 9.60
CA ASP A 477 -3.40 29.89 8.58
C ASP A 477 -3.33 28.37 8.39
N ILE A 478 -3.49 27.62 9.48
CA ILE A 478 -3.50 26.15 9.45
C ILE A 478 -4.72 25.64 8.65
N LEU A 479 -5.89 26.24 8.85
CA LEU A 479 -7.12 25.88 8.14
C LEU A 479 -7.02 26.18 6.64
N LYS A 480 -6.38 27.29 6.27
CA LYS A 480 -6.10 27.62 4.88
C LYS A 480 -5.30 26.50 4.20
N GLU A 481 -4.17 26.11 4.79
CA GLU A 481 -3.29 25.07 4.27
C GLU A 481 -4.00 23.69 4.15
N ILE A 482 -4.80 23.32 5.16
CA ILE A 482 -5.58 22.08 5.13
C ILE A 482 -6.58 22.10 3.97
N ARG A 483 -7.34 23.18 3.79
CA ARG A 483 -8.35 23.31 2.72
C ARG A 483 -7.73 23.28 1.33
N GLU A 484 -6.63 23.99 1.13
CA GLU A 484 -5.93 24.00 -0.15
C GLU A 484 -5.43 22.60 -0.53
N ARG A 485 -4.76 21.89 0.39
CA ARG A 485 -4.28 20.51 0.14
C ARG A 485 -5.41 19.52 -0.07
N LEU A 486 -6.50 19.62 0.70
CA LEU A 486 -7.69 18.81 0.47
C LEU A 486 -8.29 19.10 -0.92
N GLY A 487 -8.37 20.40 -1.31
CA GLY A 487 -8.85 20.80 -2.62
C GLY A 487 -8.03 20.17 -3.77
N PHE A 488 -6.71 20.13 -3.66
CA PHE A 488 -5.86 19.48 -4.67
C PHE A 488 -6.13 17.97 -4.79
N LEU A 489 -6.38 17.27 -3.67
CA LEU A 489 -6.74 15.85 -3.71
C LEU A 489 -8.10 15.61 -4.36
N LEU A 490 -9.07 16.48 -4.12
CA LEU A 490 -10.39 16.38 -4.76
C LEU A 490 -10.30 16.68 -6.27
N ASN A 491 -9.49 17.67 -6.66
CA ASN A 491 -9.29 18.03 -8.07
C ASN A 491 -8.70 16.90 -8.92
N VAL A 492 -8.01 15.93 -8.31
CA VAL A 492 -7.51 14.74 -9.00
C VAL A 492 -8.43 13.52 -8.85
N GLY A 493 -9.67 13.70 -8.36
CA GLY A 493 -10.69 12.63 -8.26
C GLY A 493 -10.50 11.66 -7.10
N LEU A 494 -9.88 12.07 -5.98
CA LEU A 494 -9.61 11.22 -4.81
C LEU A 494 -10.59 11.47 -3.65
N ASN A 495 -11.81 11.95 -3.94
CA ASN A 495 -12.85 12.34 -2.98
C ASN A 495 -13.21 11.22 -1.98
N TYR A 496 -13.14 9.96 -2.39
CA TYR A 496 -13.53 8.78 -1.62
C TYR A 496 -12.45 8.24 -0.68
N LEU A 497 -11.22 8.75 -0.75
CA LEU A 497 -10.14 8.33 0.13
C LEU A 497 -10.31 8.93 1.54
N THR A 498 -9.64 8.32 2.52
CA THR A 498 -9.51 8.83 3.88
C THR A 498 -8.05 9.13 4.19
N LEU A 499 -7.76 10.10 5.06
CA LEU A 499 -6.38 10.44 5.44
C LEU A 499 -5.66 9.29 6.17
N ASN A 500 -6.40 8.45 6.91
CA ASN A 500 -5.86 7.32 7.65
C ASN A 500 -5.60 6.08 6.78
N ARG A 501 -5.99 6.09 5.50
CA ARG A 501 -5.78 4.95 4.59
C ARG A 501 -4.30 4.66 4.43
N PRO A 502 -3.84 3.43 4.72
CA PRO A 502 -2.45 3.04 4.56
C PRO A 502 -2.02 3.09 3.09
N THR A 503 -0.83 3.62 2.82
CA THR A 503 -0.32 3.75 1.43
C THR A 503 -0.14 2.41 0.73
N ARG A 504 0.18 1.34 1.47
CA ARG A 504 0.27 -0.02 0.92
C ARG A 504 -1.05 -0.59 0.36
N SER A 505 -2.19 0.01 0.73
CA SER A 505 -3.52 -0.40 0.24
C SER A 505 -4.00 0.42 -0.95
N LEU A 506 -3.21 1.39 -1.40
CA LEU A 506 -3.52 2.21 -2.55
C LEU A 506 -3.20 1.47 -3.85
N SER A 507 -4.04 1.66 -4.87
CA SER A 507 -3.71 1.26 -6.23
C SER A 507 -2.57 2.12 -6.80
N GLY A 508 -1.92 1.66 -7.89
CA GLY A 508 -0.88 2.42 -8.58
C GLY A 508 -1.37 3.81 -8.99
N GLY A 509 -2.54 3.88 -9.60
CA GLY A 509 -3.15 5.14 -10.03
C GLY A 509 -3.53 6.07 -8.86
N GLU A 510 -4.07 5.54 -7.75
CA GLU A 510 -4.35 6.34 -6.54
C GLU A 510 -3.07 6.96 -5.98
N SER A 511 -2.00 6.18 -5.87
CA SER A 511 -0.69 6.65 -5.39
C SER A 511 -0.10 7.74 -6.28
N GLN A 512 -0.19 7.56 -7.59
CA GLN A 512 0.28 8.52 -8.58
C GLN A 512 -0.49 9.84 -8.51
N ARG A 513 -1.83 9.79 -8.40
CA ARG A 513 -2.67 10.99 -8.25
C ARG A 513 -2.43 11.73 -6.95
N ILE A 514 -2.15 11.04 -5.84
CA ILE A 514 -1.73 11.68 -4.59
C ILE A 514 -0.43 12.45 -4.80
N ARG A 515 0.56 11.88 -5.48
CA ARG A 515 1.80 12.59 -5.82
C ARG A 515 1.55 13.78 -6.72
N LEU A 516 0.69 13.63 -7.74
CA LEU A 516 0.31 14.75 -8.61
C LEU A 516 -0.34 15.89 -7.81
N ALA A 517 -1.28 15.57 -6.92
CA ALA A 517 -1.93 16.57 -6.06
C ALA A 517 -0.91 17.28 -5.14
N THR A 518 0.06 16.54 -4.59
CA THR A 518 1.13 17.10 -3.76
C THR A 518 2.02 18.04 -4.58
N GLN A 519 2.34 17.69 -5.84
CA GLN A 519 3.14 18.55 -6.73
C GLN A 519 2.40 19.82 -7.16
N ILE A 520 1.12 19.72 -7.45
CA ILE A 520 0.27 20.91 -7.70
C ILE A 520 0.29 21.82 -6.47
N GLY A 521 0.18 21.23 -5.27
CA GLY A 521 0.22 21.95 -4.00
C GLY A 521 1.56 22.61 -3.68
N SER A 522 2.67 22.15 -4.26
CA SER A 522 3.99 22.78 -4.09
C SER A 522 4.13 24.12 -4.82
N GLN A 523 3.22 24.42 -5.75
CA GLN A 523 3.20 25.64 -6.56
C GLN A 523 4.53 25.97 -7.27
N LEU A 524 5.30 24.94 -7.60
CA LEU A 524 6.56 25.11 -8.34
C LEU A 524 6.28 25.56 -9.78
N MET A 525 7.11 26.49 -10.26
CA MET A 525 7.05 27.05 -11.61
C MET A 525 8.33 26.76 -12.40
N GLY A 526 8.24 26.70 -13.73
CA GLY A 526 9.40 26.47 -14.59
C GLY A 526 9.94 25.04 -14.55
N ILE A 527 9.12 24.07 -14.12
CA ILE A 527 9.47 22.66 -14.01
C ILE A 527 8.96 21.90 -15.23
N THR A 528 9.70 20.84 -15.62
CA THR A 528 9.20 19.83 -16.58
C THR A 528 8.70 18.62 -15.79
N TYR A 529 7.39 18.40 -15.79
CA TYR A 529 6.76 17.23 -15.18
C TYR A 529 6.62 16.12 -16.21
N ILE A 530 7.02 14.89 -15.86
CA ILE A 530 6.85 13.71 -16.70
C ILE A 530 5.97 12.71 -15.95
N LEU A 531 4.82 12.35 -16.54
CA LEU A 531 3.84 11.44 -15.96
C LEU A 531 3.71 10.18 -16.83
N ASP A 532 3.61 9.02 -16.15
CA ASP A 532 3.39 7.73 -16.78
C ASP A 532 1.93 7.30 -16.61
N GLU A 533 1.16 7.32 -17.68
CA GLU A 533 -0.23 6.86 -17.77
C GLU A 533 -1.12 7.30 -16.57
N PRO A 534 -1.27 8.60 -16.29
CA PRO A 534 -1.99 9.07 -15.10
C PRO A 534 -3.50 8.77 -15.12
N SER A 535 -4.08 8.36 -16.26
CA SER A 535 -5.49 7.95 -16.39
C SER A 535 -5.79 6.54 -15.88
N ILE A 536 -4.77 5.77 -15.48
CA ILE A 536 -4.95 4.37 -15.05
C ILE A 536 -5.92 4.24 -13.87
N GLY A 537 -6.84 3.27 -13.99
CA GLY A 537 -7.85 2.98 -12.96
C GLY A 537 -8.90 4.09 -12.77
N LEU A 538 -8.93 5.07 -13.70
CA LEU A 538 -9.97 6.10 -13.69
C LEU A 538 -11.19 5.68 -14.49
N HIS A 539 -12.34 6.00 -13.93
CA HIS A 539 -13.58 6.01 -14.70
C HIS A 539 -13.59 7.23 -15.65
N GLN A 540 -14.23 7.11 -16.82
CA GLN A 540 -14.31 8.18 -17.82
C GLN A 540 -14.80 9.52 -17.26
N ARG A 541 -15.70 9.49 -16.27
CA ARG A 541 -16.15 10.69 -15.55
C ARG A 541 -15.00 11.44 -14.87
N ASP A 542 -14.05 10.70 -14.32
CA ASP A 542 -12.97 11.26 -13.50
C ASP A 542 -11.80 11.75 -14.37
N ASN A 543 -11.71 11.31 -15.65
CA ASN A 543 -10.68 11.76 -16.60
C ASN A 543 -10.70 13.29 -16.83
N MET A 544 -11.88 13.90 -16.89
CA MET A 544 -11.99 15.35 -17.05
C MET A 544 -11.40 16.13 -15.89
N GLN A 545 -11.50 15.61 -14.66
CA GLN A 545 -10.88 16.23 -13.49
C GLN A 545 -9.34 16.14 -13.57
N LEU A 546 -8.82 15.00 -14.00
CA LEU A 546 -7.38 14.83 -14.22
C LEU A 546 -6.87 15.79 -15.30
N ILE A 547 -7.58 15.91 -16.44
CA ILE A 547 -7.22 16.85 -17.53
C ILE A 547 -7.19 18.29 -16.99
N ALA A 548 -8.17 18.69 -16.18
CA ALA A 548 -8.19 20.01 -15.56
C ALA A 548 -6.98 20.22 -14.64
N ALA A 549 -6.61 19.20 -13.85
CA ALA A 549 -5.45 19.24 -12.96
C ALA A 549 -4.12 19.38 -13.74
N LEU A 550 -3.96 18.63 -14.85
CA LEU A 550 -2.79 18.76 -15.72
C LEU A 550 -2.71 20.14 -16.40
N ARG A 551 -3.84 20.69 -16.79
CA ARG A 551 -3.92 22.06 -17.34
C ARG A 551 -3.55 23.11 -16.31
N ASN A 552 -4.04 23.01 -15.09
CA ASN A 552 -3.65 23.90 -14.00
C ASN A 552 -2.13 23.86 -13.76
N LEU A 553 -1.54 22.68 -13.76
CA LEU A 553 -0.09 22.52 -13.61
C LEU A 553 0.67 23.21 -14.76
N LYS A 554 0.18 23.11 -15.99
CA LYS A 554 0.71 23.85 -17.16
C LYS A 554 0.55 25.36 -17.02
N GLU A 555 -0.63 25.83 -16.57
CA GLU A 555 -0.94 27.26 -16.46
C GLU A 555 -0.09 27.98 -15.39
N MET A 556 0.46 27.22 -14.43
CA MET A 556 1.50 27.70 -13.52
C MET A 556 2.86 27.98 -14.20
N GLY A 557 2.98 27.82 -15.51
CA GLY A 557 4.23 28.03 -16.24
C GLY A 557 5.14 26.79 -16.30
N ASN A 558 4.56 25.61 -16.20
CA ASN A 558 5.27 24.33 -16.26
C ASN A 558 5.09 23.63 -17.62
N THR A 559 6.08 22.84 -18.01
CA THR A 559 5.95 21.88 -19.13
C THR A 559 5.45 20.56 -18.57
N VAL A 560 4.37 20.01 -19.13
CA VAL A 560 3.80 18.74 -18.70
C VAL A 560 3.88 17.73 -19.83
N ILE A 561 4.72 16.71 -19.67
CA ILE A 561 4.89 15.59 -20.61
C ILE A 561 4.17 14.39 -20.04
N VAL A 562 3.25 13.81 -20.81
CA VAL A 562 2.46 12.66 -20.36
C VAL A 562 2.62 11.52 -21.36
N VAL A 563 3.02 10.35 -20.90
CA VAL A 563 2.92 9.11 -21.69
C VAL A 563 1.50 8.59 -21.52
N GLU A 564 0.72 8.49 -22.59
CA GLU A 564 -0.71 8.19 -22.49
C GLU A 564 -1.30 7.46 -23.72
N HIS A 565 -2.40 6.74 -23.43
CA HIS A 565 -3.20 6.03 -24.43
C HIS A 565 -4.68 6.43 -24.39
N ASP A 566 -5.11 7.18 -23.39
CA ASP A 566 -6.50 7.63 -23.25
C ASP A 566 -6.85 8.66 -24.32
N LYS A 567 -7.99 8.41 -25.02
CA LYS A 567 -8.47 9.24 -26.11
C LYS A 567 -8.75 10.69 -25.69
N ASP A 568 -9.35 10.88 -24.50
CA ASP A 568 -9.74 12.20 -24.05
C ASP A 568 -8.49 13.05 -23.69
N ILE A 569 -7.49 12.46 -23.05
CA ILE A 569 -6.23 13.14 -22.74
C ILE A 569 -5.48 13.51 -24.03
N MET A 570 -5.40 12.60 -25.00
CA MET A 570 -4.77 12.87 -26.30
C MET A 570 -5.44 14.02 -27.06
N LEU A 571 -6.78 14.08 -27.06
CA LEU A 571 -7.54 15.15 -27.74
C LEU A 571 -7.43 16.50 -27.03
N HIS A 572 -7.15 16.52 -25.71
CA HIS A 572 -7.01 17.73 -24.92
C HIS A 572 -5.55 18.22 -24.78
N ALA A 573 -4.59 17.51 -25.40
CA ALA A 573 -3.19 17.93 -25.44
C ALA A 573 -2.97 19.19 -26.29
N ASP A 574 -1.95 19.97 -25.95
CA ASP A 574 -1.50 21.07 -26.82
C ASP A 574 -0.60 20.54 -27.97
N HIS A 575 0.15 19.47 -27.67
CA HIS A 575 1.06 18.83 -28.63
C HIS A 575 1.05 17.32 -28.40
N LEU A 576 0.96 16.56 -29.48
CA LEU A 576 0.96 15.11 -29.48
C LEU A 576 2.16 14.59 -30.27
N VAL A 577 2.84 13.57 -29.71
CA VAL A 577 3.95 12.86 -30.35
C VAL A 577 3.58 11.39 -30.44
N ASP A 578 3.49 10.83 -31.64
CA ASP A 578 3.16 9.43 -31.88
C ASP A 578 4.43 8.65 -32.27
N ILE A 579 4.79 7.63 -31.50
CA ILE A 579 6.01 6.83 -31.67
C ILE A 579 5.64 5.42 -32.13
N GLY A 580 6.33 4.99 -33.20
CA GLY A 580 6.09 3.68 -33.84
C GLY A 580 7.12 3.36 -34.92
N PRO A 581 6.71 2.75 -36.06
CA PRO A 581 5.37 2.23 -36.38
C PRO A 581 4.99 0.93 -35.69
N GLY A 582 5.94 0.20 -35.12
CA GLY A 582 5.75 -1.07 -34.41
C GLY A 582 6.35 -1.07 -33.04
N ALA A 583 6.49 -2.27 -32.44
CA ALA A 583 7.09 -2.49 -31.13
C ALA A 583 8.55 -2.97 -31.25
N GLY A 584 9.36 -2.81 -30.21
CA GLY A 584 10.73 -3.27 -30.11
C GLY A 584 11.59 -2.77 -31.29
N LYS A 585 12.26 -3.67 -32.01
CA LYS A 585 13.13 -3.34 -33.16
C LYS A 585 12.40 -2.62 -34.31
N HIS A 586 11.09 -2.77 -34.41
CA HIS A 586 10.26 -2.13 -35.42
C HIS A 586 9.67 -0.79 -34.97
N GLY A 587 9.91 -0.40 -33.70
CA GLY A 587 9.55 0.88 -33.12
C GLY A 587 10.66 1.93 -33.18
N GLY A 588 10.61 2.89 -32.27
CA GLY A 588 11.65 3.86 -32.06
C GLY A 588 11.75 4.99 -33.08
N GLN A 589 10.67 5.29 -33.79
CA GLN A 589 10.59 6.40 -34.76
C GLN A 589 9.39 7.29 -34.50
N ILE A 590 9.50 8.58 -34.80
CA ILE A 590 8.36 9.50 -34.72
C ILE A 590 7.54 9.29 -36.01
N ILE A 591 6.27 8.86 -35.83
CA ILE A 591 5.33 8.69 -36.94
C ILE A 591 4.61 10.00 -37.25
N ALA A 592 4.22 10.71 -36.17
CA ALA A 592 3.51 11.97 -36.30
C ALA A 592 3.81 12.85 -35.05
N GLN A 593 3.86 14.17 -35.29
CA GLN A 593 3.94 15.16 -34.22
C GLN A 593 3.16 16.42 -34.59
N GLY A 594 2.59 17.09 -33.62
CA GLY A 594 1.86 18.35 -33.83
C GLY A 594 0.65 18.47 -32.92
N THR A 595 -0.24 19.41 -33.24
CA THR A 595 -1.51 19.55 -32.52
C THR A 595 -2.43 18.34 -32.80
N PRO A 596 -3.32 17.95 -31.87
CA PRO A 596 -4.28 16.87 -32.12
C PRO A 596 -5.06 17.05 -33.44
N ALA A 597 -5.50 18.29 -33.70
CA ALA A 597 -6.21 18.62 -34.95
C ALA A 597 -5.38 18.38 -36.23
N ALA A 598 -4.05 18.54 -36.19
CA ALA A 598 -3.17 18.23 -37.30
C ALA A 598 -3.00 16.71 -37.46
N ILE A 599 -2.83 15.99 -36.37
CA ILE A 599 -2.65 14.52 -36.40
C ILE A 599 -3.90 13.81 -36.86
N LEU A 600 -5.10 14.26 -36.52
CA LEU A 600 -6.37 13.69 -36.99
C LEU A 600 -6.50 13.68 -38.54
N LYS A 601 -5.75 14.52 -39.24
CA LYS A 601 -5.74 14.58 -40.72
C LYS A 601 -4.78 13.58 -41.35
N LEU A 602 -3.90 12.97 -40.53
CA LEU A 602 -2.90 12.02 -41.05
C LEU A 602 -3.50 10.61 -41.19
N ASN A 603 -2.84 9.80 -42.00
CA ASN A 603 -3.22 8.39 -42.16
C ASN A 603 -2.34 7.49 -41.27
N THR A 604 -2.42 7.67 -39.96
CA THR A 604 -1.73 6.84 -38.93
C THR A 604 -2.74 5.99 -38.18
N PRO A 605 -2.32 4.87 -37.56
CA PRO A 605 -3.20 4.06 -36.71
C PRO A 605 -3.83 4.88 -35.60
N THR A 606 -3.06 5.74 -34.97
CA THR A 606 -3.51 6.63 -33.89
C THR A 606 -4.57 7.61 -34.37
N ALA A 607 -4.37 8.23 -35.52
CA ALA A 607 -5.37 9.11 -36.13
C ALA A 607 -6.67 8.36 -36.51
N GLY A 608 -6.55 7.13 -37.01
CA GLY A 608 -7.69 6.26 -37.29
C GLY A 608 -8.55 5.95 -36.05
N TYR A 609 -7.90 5.67 -34.93
CA TYR A 609 -8.57 5.44 -33.64
C TYR A 609 -9.24 6.71 -33.11
N LEU A 610 -8.51 7.82 -33.07
CA LEU A 610 -9.04 9.11 -32.58
C LEU A 610 -10.25 9.58 -33.42
N ASN A 611 -10.24 9.33 -34.74
CA ASN A 611 -11.35 9.64 -35.64
C ASN A 611 -12.51 8.62 -35.58
N GLY A 612 -12.38 7.53 -34.82
CA GLY A 612 -13.38 6.46 -34.76
C GLY A 612 -13.44 5.54 -35.99
N LYS A 613 -12.49 5.63 -36.91
CA LYS A 613 -12.45 4.76 -38.11
C LYS A 613 -12.03 3.32 -37.78
N THR A 614 -11.25 3.12 -36.74
CA THR A 614 -10.78 1.82 -36.25
C THR A 614 -11.44 1.49 -34.88
N ALA A 615 -12.77 1.42 -34.88
CA ALA A 615 -13.51 1.03 -33.68
C ALA A 615 -13.49 -0.50 -33.50
N THR A 616 -13.55 -0.97 -32.25
CA THR A 616 -13.75 -2.37 -31.92
C THR A 616 -15.17 -2.78 -32.34
N GLU A 617 -15.31 -3.84 -33.14
CA GLU A 617 -16.59 -4.33 -33.60
C GLU A 617 -17.42 -4.89 -32.44
N ILE A 618 -18.66 -4.44 -32.34
CA ILE A 618 -19.60 -4.92 -31.30
C ILE A 618 -20.13 -6.29 -31.73
N PRO A 619 -20.18 -7.31 -30.87
CA PRO A 619 -20.75 -8.60 -31.19
C PRO A 619 -22.24 -8.48 -31.60
N ALA A 620 -22.61 -9.12 -32.69
CA ALA A 620 -24.00 -9.11 -33.16
C ALA A 620 -24.96 -9.79 -32.18
N GLU A 621 -24.49 -10.84 -31.51
CA GLU A 621 -25.23 -11.56 -30.48
C GLU A 621 -24.40 -11.72 -29.21
N ARG A 622 -25.03 -11.60 -28.03
CA ARG A 622 -24.41 -11.82 -26.72
C ARG A 622 -24.56 -13.28 -26.32
N ARG A 623 -23.50 -13.86 -25.74
CA ARG A 623 -23.54 -15.23 -25.22
C ARG A 623 -24.49 -15.32 -24.01
N LYS A 624 -25.34 -16.34 -23.98
CA LYS A 624 -26.28 -16.60 -22.87
C LYS A 624 -25.66 -17.38 -21.72
N GLY A 625 -24.43 -17.88 -21.91
CA GLY A 625 -23.73 -18.76 -20.96
C GLY A 625 -24.21 -20.22 -21.04
N ASN A 626 -23.74 -21.02 -20.09
CA ASN A 626 -24.02 -22.46 -20.03
C ASN A 626 -25.26 -22.84 -19.18
N GLY A 627 -26.07 -21.85 -18.78
CA GLY A 627 -27.24 -22.03 -17.95
C GLY A 627 -27.01 -22.07 -16.43
N ASN A 628 -25.76 -22.20 -16.00
CA ASN A 628 -25.37 -22.19 -14.59
C ASN A 628 -25.02 -20.75 -14.14
N SER A 629 -25.15 -20.49 -12.85
CA SER A 629 -24.78 -19.19 -12.26
C SER A 629 -24.09 -19.36 -10.91
N LEU A 630 -23.19 -18.45 -10.62
CA LEU A 630 -22.58 -18.26 -9.31
C LEU A 630 -23.34 -17.16 -8.59
N GLU A 631 -23.84 -17.42 -7.37
CA GLU A 631 -24.61 -16.46 -6.60
C GLU A 631 -23.98 -16.21 -5.23
N LEU A 632 -23.44 -15.01 -5.02
CA LEU A 632 -22.94 -14.51 -3.74
C LEU A 632 -24.00 -13.61 -3.09
N LYS A 633 -24.32 -13.83 -1.82
CA LYS A 633 -25.33 -13.06 -1.08
C LYS A 633 -24.73 -12.40 0.16
N GLY A 634 -25.11 -11.15 0.36
CA GLY A 634 -24.87 -10.46 1.61
C GLY A 634 -23.42 -10.04 1.83
N ALA A 635 -22.67 -9.65 0.80
CA ALA A 635 -21.33 -9.12 0.95
C ALA A 635 -21.34 -7.74 1.62
N THR A 636 -20.55 -7.57 2.71
CA THR A 636 -20.52 -6.36 3.55
C THR A 636 -19.09 -5.88 3.87
N GLY A 637 -18.10 -6.31 3.07
CA GLY A 637 -16.70 -5.86 3.24
C GLY A 637 -16.52 -4.38 2.90
N ASN A 638 -15.68 -3.69 3.64
CA ASN A 638 -15.34 -2.27 3.45
C ASN A 638 -16.58 -1.38 3.24
N ASN A 639 -16.77 -0.81 2.04
CA ASN A 639 -17.91 0.04 1.72
C ASN A 639 -19.13 -0.71 1.17
N LEU A 640 -19.08 -2.04 1.00
CA LEU A 640 -20.20 -2.81 0.44
C LEU A 640 -21.44 -2.84 1.36
N LYS A 641 -22.60 -2.59 0.79
CA LYS A 641 -23.89 -2.46 1.51
C LYS A 641 -24.78 -3.70 1.30
N ASN A 642 -24.40 -4.84 1.90
CA ASN A 642 -25.16 -6.10 1.82
C ASN A 642 -25.47 -6.53 0.37
N VAL A 643 -24.42 -6.56 -0.46
CA VAL A 643 -24.49 -6.75 -1.89
C VAL A 643 -24.82 -8.21 -2.24
N ASN A 644 -25.75 -8.39 -3.21
CA ASN A 644 -26.06 -9.68 -3.81
C ASN A 644 -25.57 -9.69 -5.27
N LEU A 645 -24.69 -10.63 -5.60
CA LEU A 645 -24.07 -10.75 -6.91
C LEU A 645 -24.50 -12.06 -7.57
N LYS A 646 -24.94 -11.99 -8.84
CA LYS A 646 -25.24 -13.15 -9.67
C LYS A 646 -24.44 -13.06 -10.96
N LEU A 647 -23.62 -14.09 -11.25
CA LEU A 647 -22.75 -14.18 -12.41
C LEU A 647 -23.14 -15.38 -13.27
N PRO A 648 -23.55 -15.18 -14.53
CA PRO A 648 -23.78 -16.26 -15.48
C PRO A 648 -22.45 -16.91 -15.89
N LEU A 649 -22.35 -18.24 -15.78
CA LEU A 649 -21.13 -18.96 -16.12
C LEU A 649 -21.02 -19.23 -17.64
N GLY A 650 -19.78 -19.32 -18.16
CA GLY A 650 -19.52 -19.48 -19.59
C GLY A 650 -19.71 -18.17 -20.38
N THR A 651 -19.53 -17.04 -19.75
CA THR A 651 -19.68 -15.69 -20.38
C THR A 651 -18.50 -14.81 -20.10
N PHE A 652 -18.38 -13.72 -20.89
CA PHE A 652 -17.47 -12.61 -20.64
C PHE A 652 -18.18 -11.53 -19.81
N ILE A 653 -17.79 -11.40 -18.54
CA ILE A 653 -18.42 -10.52 -17.56
C ILE A 653 -17.50 -9.33 -17.29
N CYS A 654 -18.02 -8.10 -17.37
CA CYS A 654 -17.35 -6.89 -16.91
C CYS A 654 -17.97 -6.40 -15.59
N VAL A 655 -17.10 -6.09 -14.62
CA VAL A 655 -17.45 -5.37 -13.39
C VAL A 655 -17.01 -3.92 -13.55
N THR A 656 -17.98 -3.01 -13.59
CA THR A 656 -17.79 -1.59 -13.89
C THR A 656 -18.19 -0.70 -12.72
N GLY A 657 -18.00 0.58 -12.84
CA GLY A 657 -18.38 1.59 -11.86
C GLY A 657 -17.25 2.57 -11.54
N VAL A 658 -17.57 3.68 -10.89
CA VAL A 658 -16.60 4.72 -10.55
C VAL A 658 -15.48 4.22 -9.65
N SER A 659 -14.35 4.96 -9.60
CA SER A 659 -13.23 4.63 -8.73
C SER A 659 -13.68 4.63 -7.26
N GLY A 660 -13.25 3.61 -6.47
CA GLY A 660 -13.66 3.46 -5.07
C GLY A 660 -15.10 2.96 -4.85
N SER A 661 -15.86 2.55 -5.88
CA SER A 661 -17.24 2.05 -5.72
C SER A 661 -17.35 0.67 -5.05
N GLY A 662 -16.24 -0.04 -4.81
CA GLY A 662 -16.20 -1.33 -4.12
C GLY A 662 -15.97 -2.53 -5.04
N LYS A 663 -15.58 -2.34 -6.32
CA LYS A 663 -15.31 -3.42 -7.29
C LYS A 663 -14.29 -4.43 -6.78
N SER A 664 -13.09 -3.98 -6.39
CA SER A 664 -12.01 -4.85 -5.91
C SER A 664 -12.38 -5.52 -4.58
N THR A 665 -13.11 -4.83 -3.69
CA THR A 665 -13.62 -5.43 -2.44
C THR A 665 -14.59 -6.57 -2.73
N LEU A 666 -15.49 -6.40 -3.71
CA LEU A 666 -16.46 -7.44 -4.07
C LEU A 666 -15.80 -8.64 -4.75
N ILE A 667 -14.89 -8.40 -5.68
CA ILE A 667 -14.28 -9.44 -6.51
C ILE A 667 -13.00 -9.98 -5.89
N ASN A 668 -11.98 -9.13 -5.64
CA ASN A 668 -10.65 -9.58 -5.23
C ASN A 668 -10.58 -9.93 -3.73
N GLU A 669 -11.30 -9.18 -2.86
CA GLU A 669 -11.23 -9.40 -1.41
C GLU A 669 -12.37 -10.28 -0.86
N THR A 670 -13.48 -10.47 -1.61
CA THR A 670 -14.59 -11.32 -1.19
C THR A 670 -14.72 -12.56 -2.05
N LEU A 671 -15.02 -12.43 -3.35
CA LEU A 671 -15.32 -13.55 -4.24
C LEU A 671 -14.10 -14.45 -4.50
N TYR A 672 -12.95 -13.87 -4.86
CA TYR A 672 -11.73 -14.63 -5.17
C TYR A 672 -11.24 -15.50 -4.00
N PRO A 673 -11.13 -15.01 -2.75
CA PRO A 673 -10.76 -15.84 -1.62
C PRO A 673 -11.70 -17.02 -1.38
N ILE A 674 -13.02 -16.83 -1.58
CA ILE A 674 -14.03 -17.92 -1.46
C ILE A 674 -13.75 -19.00 -2.53
N LEU A 675 -13.59 -18.58 -3.79
CA LEU A 675 -13.30 -19.48 -4.90
C LEU A 675 -11.96 -20.20 -4.75
N SER A 676 -10.95 -19.46 -4.29
CA SER A 676 -9.60 -20.00 -4.05
C SER A 676 -9.60 -21.02 -2.89
N LYS A 677 -10.39 -20.76 -1.85
CA LYS A 677 -10.58 -21.73 -0.75
C LYS A 677 -11.26 -23.01 -1.26
N HIS A 678 -12.29 -22.88 -2.11
CA HIS A 678 -12.98 -24.04 -2.68
C HIS A 678 -12.09 -24.87 -3.62
N ALA A 679 -11.33 -24.22 -4.51
CA ALA A 679 -10.57 -24.90 -5.55
C ALA A 679 -9.18 -25.41 -5.07
N TYR A 680 -8.56 -24.73 -4.11
CA TYR A 680 -7.14 -24.97 -3.73
C TYR A 680 -6.91 -25.07 -2.22
N ASP A 681 -7.97 -25.09 -1.43
CA ASP A 681 -7.86 -25.06 0.05
C ASP A 681 -7.00 -23.88 0.57
N SER A 682 -7.12 -22.73 -0.12
CA SER A 682 -6.35 -21.54 0.18
C SER A 682 -6.69 -20.97 1.56
N LYS A 683 -5.68 -20.46 2.25
CA LYS A 683 -5.81 -19.81 3.58
C LYS A 683 -6.30 -18.36 3.52
N MET A 684 -6.63 -17.85 2.34
CA MET A 684 -7.16 -16.49 2.19
C MET A 684 -8.50 -16.35 2.91
N VAL A 685 -8.62 -15.33 3.75
CA VAL A 685 -9.85 -15.02 4.48
C VAL A 685 -10.69 -14.05 3.64
N PRO A 686 -11.89 -14.45 3.20
CA PRO A 686 -12.78 -13.55 2.47
C PRO A 686 -13.35 -12.46 3.39
N MET A 687 -13.67 -11.31 2.81
CA MET A 687 -14.46 -10.28 3.51
C MET A 687 -15.85 -10.84 3.88
N PRO A 688 -16.54 -10.27 4.89
CA PRO A 688 -17.80 -10.82 5.39
C PRO A 688 -18.88 -10.93 4.32
N TYR A 689 -19.52 -12.10 4.26
CA TYR A 689 -20.66 -12.43 3.38
C TYR A 689 -21.62 -13.41 4.07
N LYS A 690 -22.83 -13.58 3.53
CA LYS A 690 -23.83 -14.49 4.13
C LYS A 690 -23.78 -15.90 3.53
N SER A 691 -23.78 -16.02 2.22
CA SER A 691 -23.78 -17.33 1.55
C SER A 691 -23.35 -17.23 0.09
N ILE A 692 -22.89 -18.36 -0.46
CA ILE A 692 -22.56 -18.50 -1.88
C ILE A 692 -23.14 -19.81 -2.41
N LYS A 693 -23.59 -19.83 -3.67
CA LYS A 693 -24.10 -20.99 -4.39
C LYS A 693 -23.48 -21.09 -5.77
N GLY A 694 -23.37 -22.30 -6.31
CA GLY A 694 -22.84 -22.56 -7.66
C GLY A 694 -21.33 -22.84 -7.70
N LEU A 695 -20.70 -23.10 -6.56
CA LEU A 695 -19.29 -23.46 -6.47
C LEU A 695 -18.97 -24.78 -7.18
N GLU A 696 -19.94 -25.71 -7.18
CA GLU A 696 -19.87 -27.03 -7.81
C GLU A 696 -19.67 -26.99 -9.34
N PHE A 697 -19.94 -25.87 -9.97
CA PHE A 697 -19.75 -25.69 -11.41
C PHE A 697 -18.33 -25.17 -11.77
N ILE A 698 -17.50 -24.88 -10.79
CA ILE A 698 -16.17 -24.29 -10.95
C ILE A 698 -15.12 -25.25 -10.39
N ASP A 699 -14.17 -25.66 -11.22
CA ASP A 699 -13.07 -26.55 -10.82
C ASP A 699 -11.75 -25.79 -10.60
N LYS A 700 -11.61 -24.62 -11.19
CA LYS A 700 -10.38 -23.81 -11.12
C LYS A 700 -10.68 -22.32 -11.15
N VAL A 701 -9.94 -21.57 -10.33
CA VAL A 701 -9.95 -20.10 -10.36
C VAL A 701 -8.55 -19.58 -10.64
N ILE A 702 -8.43 -18.58 -11.50
CA ILE A 702 -7.14 -17.98 -11.86
C ILE A 702 -7.27 -16.47 -11.76
N GLU A 703 -6.52 -15.89 -10.84
CA GLU A 703 -6.37 -14.44 -10.73
C GLU A 703 -5.19 -13.98 -11.57
N ILE A 704 -5.42 -12.96 -12.40
CA ILE A 704 -4.41 -12.32 -13.24
C ILE A 704 -4.38 -10.84 -12.89
N ASP A 705 -3.52 -10.52 -11.94
CA ASP A 705 -3.28 -9.17 -11.42
C ASP A 705 -2.03 -8.53 -12.06
N GLN A 706 -1.81 -7.26 -11.78
CA GLN A 706 -0.67 -6.47 -12.27
C GLN A 706 0.63 -6.68 -11.46
N SER A 707 0.64 -7.58 -10.48
CA SER A 707 1.83 -7.85 -9.68
C SER A 707 2.97 -8.42 -10.56
N PRO A 708 4.23 -8.09 -10.26
CA PRO A 708 5.37 -8.61 -11.01
C PRO A 708 5.42 -10.14 -11.03
N ILE A 709 5.86 -10.73 -12.15
CA ILE A 709 6.06 -12.19 -12.28
C ILE A 709 7.22 -12.73 -11.44
N GLY A 710 7.93 -11.87 -10.73
CA GLY A 710 9.00 -12.21 -9.80
C GLY A 710 9.64 -10.98 -9.21
N ARG A 711 10.30 -11.14 -8.07
CA ARG A 711 10.90 -10.03 -7.28
C ARG A 711 12.40 -9.86 -7.49
N THR A 712 13.01 -10.72 -8.29
CA THR A 712 14.47 -10.73 -8.49
C THR A 712 14.82 -10.59 -9.96
N PRO A 713 16.00 -10.07 -10.32
CA PRO A 713 16.47 -10.00 -11.71
C PRO A 713 16.61 -11.36 -12.40
N ARG A 714 16.59 -12.48 -11.64
CA ARG A 714 16.63 -13.84 -12.16
C ARG A 714 15.29 -14.32 -12.72
N SER A 715 14.19 -13.72 -12.26
CA SER A 715 12.85 -14.01 -12.78
C SER A 715 12.68 -13.36 -14.15
N ASN A 716 12.18 -14.12 -15.12
CA ASN A 716 11.96 -13.64 -16.49
C ASN A 716 10.80 -14.40 -17.14
N PRO A 717 10.27 -13.97 -18.31
CA PRO A 717 9.18 -14.64 -19.02
C PRO A 717 9.44 -16.12 -19.30
N ALA A 718 10.67 -16.49 -19.71
CA ALA A 718 11.02 -17.88 -20.04
C ALA A 718 10.93 -18.81 -18.81
N THR A 719 11.34 -18.33 -17.63
CA THR A 719 11.24 -19.12 -16.39
C THR A 719 9.81 -19.18 -15.86
N TYR A 720 9.08 -18.09 -15.94
CA TYR A 720 7.71 -18.00 -15.45
C TYR A 720 6.74 -18.89 -16.27
N CYS A 721 6.82 -18.82 -17.59
CA CYS A 721 6.04 -19.69 -18.49
C CYS A 721 6.53 -21.16 -18.51
N GLY A 722 7.65 -21.47 -17.85
CA GLY A 722 8.15 -22.82 -17.66
C GLY A 722 8.85 -23.44 -18.88
N PHE A 723 8.96 -22.74 -20.03
CA PHE A 723 9.63 -23.31 -21.20
C PHE A 723 11.16 -23.19 -21.15
N PHE A 724 11.72 -22.44 -20.20
CA PHE A 724 13.16 -22.39 -20.02
C PHE A 724 13.75 -23.75 -19.61
N THR A 725 12.99 -24.57 -18.89
CA THR A 725 13.38 -25.96 -18.58
C THR A 725 13.52 -26.79 -19.84
N ASP A 726 12.59 -26.62 -20.78
CA ASP A 726 12.63 -27.33 -22.07
C ASP A 726 13.83 -26.86 -22.91
N ILE A 727 14.13 -25.56 -22.92
CA ILE A 727 15.31 -24.98 -23.59
C ILE A 727 16.61 -25.57 -23.00
N ARG A 728 16.73 -25.63 -21.68
CA ARG A 728 17.90 -26.22 -21.00
C ARG A 728 18.09 -27.71 -21.37
N THR A 729 17.00 -28.47 -21.43
CA THR A 729 17.02 -29.84 -21.87
C THR A 729 17.48 -29.99 -23.32
N LEU A 730 17.02 -29.09 -24.21
CA LEU A 730 17.45 -29.04 -25.60
C LEU A 730 18.97 -28.77 -25.69
N PHE A 731 19.49 -27.78 -24.97
CA PHE A 731 20.94 -27.48 -24.94
C PHE A 731 21.77 -28.62 -24.38
N ALA A 732 21.29 -29.37 -23.36
CA ALA A 732 21.95 -30.57 -22.86
C ALA A 732 21.97 -31.73 -23.87
N SER A 733 21.04 -31.74 -24.82
CA SER A 733 20.98 -32.76 -25.87
C SER A 733 21.95 -32.54 -27.04
N VAL A 734 22.55 -31.33 -27.15
CA VAL A 734 23.52 -30.96 -28.20
C VAL A 734 24.75 -31.85 -28.06
N PRO A 735 25.32 -32.35 -29.19
CA PRO A 735 26.47 -33.31 -29.14
C PRO A 735 27.65 -32.78 -28.35
N GLU A 736 28.02 -31.53 -28.46
CA GLU A 736 29.10 -30.90 -27.73
C GLU A 736 28.85 -30.88 -26.21
N ALA A 737 27.60 -30.62 -25.77
CA ALA A 737 27.22 -30.67 -24.37
C ALA A 737 27.32 -32.08 -23.79
N LYS A 738 26.91 -33.11 -24.58
CA LYS A 738 27.04 -34.51 -24.21
C LYS A 738 28.50 -34.96 -24.08
N ILE A 739 29.36 -34.52 -25.00
CA ILE A 739 30.81 -34.84 -24.97
C ILE A 739 31.45 -34.26 -23.69
N ARG A 740 31.03 -33.05 -23.28
CA ARG A 740 31.53 -32.39 -22.05
C ARG A 740 30.82 -32.86 -20.77
N GLY A 741 29.86 -33.80 -20.86
CA GLY A 741 29.08 -34.30 -19.72
C GLY A 741 28.15 -33.23 -19.11
N TYR A 742 27.72 -32.24 -19.88
CA TYR A 742 26.87 -31.13 -19.39
C TYR A 742 25.40 -31.56 -19.35
N ASN A 743 24.81 -31.55 -18.19
CA ASN A 743 23.39 -31.79 -17.96
C ASN A 743 22.56 -30.49 -18.01
N ALA A 744 21.23 -30.60 -17.95
CA ALA A 744 20.33 -29.45 -18.01
C ALA A 744 20.56 -28.44 -16.85
N GLY A 745 21.13 -28.88 -15.71
CA GLY A 745 21.52 -28.04 -14.59
C GLY A 745 22.62 -27.06 -14.93
N ARG A 746 23.55 -27.43 -15.83
CA ARG A 746 24.64 -26.55 -16.30
C ARG A 746 24.13 -25.29 -17.01
N PHE A 747 23.01 -25.42 -17.71
CA PHE A 747 22.36 -24.33 -18.43
C PHE A 747 21.38 -23.53 -17.59
N SER A 748 21.37 -23.73 -16.26
CA SER A 748 20.56 -22.94 -15.32
C SER A 748 21.40 -21.81 -14.70
N PHE A 749 20.95 -20.58 -14.81
CA PHE A 749 21.56 -19.42 -14.13
C PHE A 749 21.27 -19.41 -12.62
N ASN A 750 20.45 -20.33 -12.09
CA ASN A 750 20.22 -20.50 -10.65
C ASN A 750 21.16 -21.51 -9.99
N VAL A 751 21.88 -22.33 -10.78
CA VAL A 751 22.77 -23.39 -10.31
C VAL A 751 24.22 -22.95 -10.42
N LYS A 752 25.03 -23.20 -9.38
CA LYS A 752 26.43 -22.73 -9.29
C LYS A 752 27.33 -23.21 -10.44
N THR A 753 27.08 -24.40 -11.00
CA THR A 753 27.97 -25.01 -12.00
C THR A 753 28.05 -24.24 -13.33
N GLY A 754 27.00 -23.52 -13.74
CA GLY A 754 26.94 -22.87 -15.03
C GLY A 754 26.80 -21.36 -15.02
N ARG A 755 26.45 -20.79 -13.86
CA ARG A 755 26.20 -19.35 -13.72
C ARG A 755 27.49 -18.52 -13.56
N CYS A 756 27.42 -17.25 -13.85
CA CYS A 756 28.46 -16.31 -13.48
C CYS A 756 28.55 -16.20 -11.95
N ASP A 757 29.72 -16.34 -11.39
CA ASP A 757 29.99 -16.29 -9.94
C ASP A 757 29.90 -14.89 -9.34
N VAL A 758 30.11 -13.81 -10.13
CA VAL A 758 30.04 -12.42 -9.66
C VAL A 758 28.61 -11.94 -9.48
N CYS A 759 27.77 -12.07 -10.51
CA CYS A 759 26.33 -11.66 -10.44
C CYS A 759 25.43 -12.82 -10.02
N GLU A 760 25.99 -13.97 -9.73
CA GLU A 760 25.25 -15.17 -9.34
C GLU A 760 24.10 -15.55 -10.29
N GLY A 761 24.25 -15.26 -11.58
CA GLY A 761 23.24 -15.53 -12.61
C GLY A 761 22.18 -14.46 -12.78
N GLY A 762 22.26 -13.36 -12.03
CA GLY A 762 21.36 -12.19 -12.17
C GLY A 762 21.57 -11.41 -13.47
N GLY A 763 22.80 -11.43 -13.99
CA GLY A 763 23.21 -10.59 -15.13
C GLY A 763 23.47 -9.13 -14.77
N MET A 764 22.89 -8.67 -13.66
CA MET A 764 22.99 -7.32 -13.13
C MET A 764 23.45 -7.35 -11.67
N ARG A 765 24.04 -6.26 -11.22
CA ARG A 765 24.30 -5.97 -9.81
C ARG A 765 23.30 -4.92 -9.35
N VAL A 766 22.77 -5.09 -8.16
CA VAL A 766 21.91 -4.11 -7.51
C VAL A 766 22.77 -3.26 -6.61
N ILE A 767 22.72 -1.95 -6.79
CA ILE A 767 23.31 -0.96 -5.89
C ILE A 767 22.16 -0.39 -5.09
N GLU A 768 22.05 -0.83 -3.82
CA GLU A 768 21.01 -0.35 -2.90
C GLU A 768 21.34 1.09 -2.48
N MET A 769 20.42 2.00 -2.71
CA MET A 769 20.51 3.40 -2.35
C MET A 769 19.55 3.72 -1.21
N ASN A 770 20.03 4.15 -0.05
CA ASN A 770 19.24 4.35 1.18
C ASN A 770 18.05 5.34 1.03
N PHE A 771 18.11 6.28 0.09
CA PHE A 771 17.10 7.34 -0.09
C PHE A 771 16.59 7.48 -1.54
N LEU A 772 17.14 6.72 -2.47
CA LEU A 772 16.81 6.73 -3.90
C LEU A 772 16.42 5.33 -4.35
N PRO A 773 15.74 5.15 -5.49
CA PRO A 773 15.51 3.83 -6.07
C PRO A 773 16.81 3.07 -6.30
N ASP A 774 16.79 1.76 -6.11
CA ASP A 774 17.92 0.88 -6.38
C ASP A 774 18.36 0.99 -7.84
N VAL A 775 19.68 1.05 -8.06
CA VAL A 775 20.25 1.12 -9.42
C VAL A 775 20.72 -0.27 -9.84
N TYR A 776 20.33 -0.67 -11.05
CA TYR A 776 20.71 -1.95 -11.65
C TYR A 776 21.80 -1.72 -12.70
N VAL A 777 23.01 -2.24 -12.45
CA VAL A 777 24.15 -2.10 -13.37
C VAL A 777 24.52 -3.46 -13.94
N HIS A 778 24.87 -3.52 -15.22
CA HIS A 778 25.33 -4.76 -15.86
C HIS A 778 26.57 -5.34 -15.15
N CYS A 779 26.59 -6.66 -15.02
CA CYS A 779 27.73 -7.35 -14.41
C CYS A 779 28.96 -7.25 -15.32
N GLU A 780 30.03 -6.64 -14.88
CA GLU A 780 31.29 -6.43 -15.62
C GLU A 780 31.93 -7.74 -16.12
N LYS A 781 31.84 -8.82 -15.33
CA LYS A 781 32.45 -10.11 -15.67
C LYS A 781 31.74 -10.83 -16.80
N CYS A 782 30.40 -10.87 -16.81
CA CYS A 782 29.63 -11.56 -17.80
C CYS A 782 28.94 -10.64 -18.83
N ASN A 783 29.06 -9.33 -18.70
CA ASN A 783 28.43 -8.32 -19.55
C ASN A 783 26.94 -8.60 -19.77
N GLY A 784 26.21 -8.87 -18.65
CA GLY A 784 24.77 -9.20 -18.67
C GLY A 784 24.43 -10.64 -19.05
N ARG A 785 25.37 -11.44 -19.56
CA ARG A 785 25.11 -12.78 -20.15
C ARG A 785 24.76 -13.87 -19.13
N ARG A 786 24.81 -13.62 -17.80
CA ARG A 786 24.37 -14.50 -16.71
C ARG A 786 25.19 -15.78 -16.49
N TYR A 787 25.95 -16.28 -17.45
CA TYR A 787 26.67 -17.55 -17.43
C TYR A 787 28.19 -17.38 -17.41
N ASN A 788 28.87 -18.44 -17.02
CA ASN A 788 30.31 -18.55 -17.17
C ASN A 788 30.70 -18.82 -18.64
N ARG A 789 31.97 -18.56 -18.97
CA ARG A 789 32.50 -18.67 -20.35
C ARG A 789 32.27 -20.05 -20.97
N GLU A 790 32.52 -21.10 -20.21
CA GLU A 790 32.43 -22.50 -20.69
C GLU A 790 30.99 -22.87 -21.10
N THR A 791 29.98 -22.42 -20.34
CA THR A 791 28.56 -22.66 -20.68
C THR A 791 28.14 -21.89 -21.93
N LEU A 792 28.70 -20.68 -22.16
CA LEU A 792 28.44 -19.85 -23.33
C LEU A 792 29.00 -20.41 -24.64
N GLU A 793 29.97 -21.33 -24.57
CA GLU A 793 30.56 -21.97 -25.76
C GLU A 793 29.61 -22.96 -26.43
N ILE A 794 28.67 -23.57 -25.67
CA ILE A 794 27.70 -24.52 -26.24
C ILE A 794 26.66 -23.79 -27.09
N ARG A 795 26.51 -24.22 -28.32
CA ARG A 795 25.62 -23.57 -29.28
C ARG A 795 24.59 -24.55 -29.90
N TYR A 796 23.36 -24.09 -30.03
CA TYR A 796 22.28 -24.74 -30.76
C TYR A 796 21.92 -23.83 -31.94
N LYS A 797 22.02 -24.34 -33.19
CA LYS A 797 21.84 -23.53 -34.41
C LYS A 797 22.67 -22.25 -34.42
N GLY A 798 23.90 -22.29 -33.92
CA GLY A 798 24.81 -21.15 -33.91
C GLY A 798 24.58 -20.15 -32.75
N LYS A 799 23.55 -20.32 -31.93
CA LYS A 799 23.20 -19.45 -30.79
C LYS A 799 23.53 -20.11 -29.46
N GLY A 800 24.16 -19.39 -28.55
CA GLY A 800 24.36 -19.81 -27.16
C GLY A 800 23.12 -19.64 -26.30
N ILE A 801 23.14 -20.17 -25.07
CA ILE A 801 21.99 -20.06 -24.15
C ILE A 801 21.65 -18.61 -23.77
N SER A 802 22.65 -17.74 -23.65
CA SER A 802 22.44 -16.30 -23.41
C SER A 802 21.82 -15.62 -24.63
N ASP A 803 22.34 -15.94 -25.84
CA ASP A 803 21.80 -15.36 -27.09
C ASP A 803 20.30 -15.70 -27.24
N VAL A 804 19.89 -16.90 -26.79
CA VAL A 804 18.47 -17.30 -26.78
C VAL A 804 17.65 -16.51 -25.79
N LEU A 805 18.19 -16.22 -24.60
CA LEU A 805 17.50 -15.36 -23.63
C LEU A 805 17.35 -13.90 -24.12
N ASP A 806 18.30 -13.44 -24.96
CA ASP A 806 18.30 -12.09 -25.52
C ASP A 806 17.43 -11.98 -26.78
N MET A 807 16.94 -13.13 -27.33
CA MET A 807 15.97 -13.10 -28.43
C MET A 807 14.65 -12.48 -27.99
N THR A 808 14.06 -11.69 -28.88
CA THR A 808 12.65 -11.31 -28.74
C THR A 808 11.75 -12.54 -28.89
N VAL A 809 10.53 -12.47 -28.38
CA VAL A 809 9.53 -13.54 -28.54
C VAL A 809 9.29 -13.83 -30.03
N ASP A 810 9.22 -12.80 -30.87
CA ASP A 810 9.03 -12.96 -32.32
C ASP A 810 10.18 -13.75 -32.96
N GLU A 811 11.44 -13.40 -32.68
CA GLU A 811 12.62 -14.13 -33.12
C GLU A 811 12.65 -15.57 -32.60
N ALA A 812 12.26 -15.74 -31.34
CA ALA A 812 12.22 -17.06 -30.69
C ALA A 812 11.14 -17.97 -31.28
N VAL A 813 9.99 -17.43 -31.71
CA VAL A 813 8.94 -18.18 -32.42
C VAL A 813 9.50 -18.76 -33.75
N GLU A 814 10.23 -17.97 -34.52
CA GLU A 814 10.86 -18.42 -35.77
C GLU A 814 11.98 -19.44 -35.47
N PHE A 815 12.84 -19.15 -34.49
CA PHE A 815 13.98 -20.00 -34.15
C PHE A 815 13.58 -21.40 -33.68
N PHE A 816 12.51 -21.49 -32.83
CA PHE A 816 12.02 -22.73 -32.26
C PHE A 816 10.87 -23.39 -33.05
N GLN A 817 10.51 -22.89 -34.22
CA GLN A 817 9.49 -23.50 -35.06
C GLN A 817 9.64 -25.04 -35.25
N PRO A 818 10.87 -25.60 -35.41
CA PRO A 818 11.06 -27.06 -35.50
C PRO A 818 10.97 -27.80 -34.17
N VAL A 819 10.73 -27.13 -33.05
CA VAL A 819 10.68 -27.71 -31.71
C VAL A 819 9.28 -27.49 -31.09
N PRO A 820 8.29 -28.36 -31.39
CA PRO A 820 6.88 -28.08 -31.15
C PRO A 820 6.52 -27.79 -29.70
N TRP A 821 7.18 -28.44 -28.72
CA TRP A 821 6.90 -28.29 -27.29
C TRP A 821 7.40 -26.94 -26.72
N ILE A 822 8.46 -26.38 -27.29
CA ILE A 822 8.95 -25.03 -26.96
C ILE A 822 8.14 -24.00 -27.75
N TYR A 823 7.97 -24.20 -29.05
CA TYR A 823 7.25 -23.32 -29.97
C TYR A 823 5.83 -22.98 -29.45
N ARG A 824 5.04 -23.96 -29.01
CA ARG A 824 3.67 -23.76 -28.53
C ARG A 824 3.62 -22.79 -27.36
N LYS A 825 4.54 -22.90 -26.38
CA LYS A 825 4.58 -22.05 -25.20
C LYS A 825 5.05 -20.62 -25.55
N ILE A 826 6.03 -20.47 -26.43
CA ILE A 826 6.50 -19.15 -26.87
C ILE A 826 5.42 -18.46 -27.72
N LYS A 827 4.72 -19.21 -28.57
CA LYS A 827 3.65 -18.69 -29.42
C LYS A 827 2.52 -18.04 -28.61
N THR A 828 2.18 -18.54 -27.43
CA THR A 828 1.17 -17.90 -26.59
C THR A 828 1.59 -16.51 -26.10
N LEU A 829 2.89 -16.25 -25.91
CA LEU A 829 3.39 -14.90 -25.60
C LEU A 829 3.21 -13.95 -26.80
N GLN A 830 3.46 -14.42 -28.01
CA GLN A 830 3.23 -13.64 -29.22
C GLN A 830 1.72 -13.35 -29.42
N ASP A 831 0.86 -14.35 -29.17
CA ASP A 831 -0.59 -14.23 -29.36
C ASP A 831 -1.22 -13.19 -28.39
N VAL A 832 -0.62 -12.94 -27.22
CA VAL A 832 -1.05 -11.89 -26.30
C VAL A 832 -0.40 -10.52 -26.57
N GLY A 833 0.32 -10.37 -27.70
CA GLY A 833 0.94 -9.11 -28.12
C GLY A 833 2.27 -8.79 -27.46
N LEU A 834 2.98 -9.80 -26.93
CA LEU A 834 4.30 -9.65 -26.30
C LEU A 834 5.45 -10.06 -27.23
N GLY A 835 5.28 -9.93 -28.55
CA GLY A 835 6.30 -10.30 -29.54
C GLY A 835 7.63 -9.57 -29.37
N TYR A 836 7.59 -8.36 -28.85
CA TYR A 836 8.73 -7.46 -28.72
C TYR A 836 9.60 -7.68 -27.47
N ILE A 837 9.10 -8.29 -26.39
CA ILE A 837 9.89 -8.51 -25.18
C ILE A 837 10.91 -9.61 -25.41
N THR A 838 12.05 -9.57 -24.69
CA THR A 838 13.03 -10.64 -24.74
C THR A 838 12.67 -11.78 -23.79
N LEU A 839 13.03 -13.01 -24.14
CA LEU A 839 12.73 -14.19 -23.32
C LEU A 839 13.35 -14.08 -21.92
N GLY A 840 14.54 -13.51 -21.82
CA GLY A 840 15.31 -13.31 -20.60
C GLY A 840 15.09 -11.97 -19.92
N GLN A 841 14.15 -11.12 -20.37
CA GLN A 841 13.88 -9.82 -19.77
C GLN A 841 13.59 -9.95 -18.28
N SER A 842 14.25 -9.13 -17.46
CA SER A 842 14.07 -9.20 -16.02
C SER A 842 12.63 -8.84 -15.62
N ALA A 843 12.06 -9.61 -14.68
CA ALA A 843 10.71 -9.35 -14.16
C ALA A 843 10.53 -7.93 -13.57
N VAL A 844 11.60 -7.34 -13.04
CA VAL A 844 11.57 -6.00 -12.44
C VAL A 844 11.55 -4.86 -13.47
N THR A 845 11.87 -5.16 -14.74
CA THR A 845 11.83 -4.18 -15.85
C THR A 845 10.54 -4.26 -16.66
N LEU A 846 9.70 -5.28 -16.43
CA LEU A 846 8.40 -5.38 -17.07
C LEU A 846 7.41 -4.38 -16.49
N SER A 847 6.60 -3.78 -17.34
CA SER A 847 5.43 -3.00 -16.91
C SER A 847 4.37 -3.91 -16.28
N GLY A 848 3.43 -3.34 -15.49
CA GLY A 848 2.33 -4.09 -14.90
C GLY A 848 1.49 -4.84 -15.93
N GLY A 849 1.17 -4.18 -17.05
CA GLY A 849 0.42 -4.79 -18.15
C GLY A 849 1.19 -5.89 -18.89
N GLU A 850 2.52 -5.76 -19.05
CA GLU A 850 3.35 -6.82 -19.61
C GLU A 850 3.40 -8.04 -18.71
N ALA A 851 3.60 -7.84 -17.39
CA ALA A 851 3.59 -8.92 -16.40
C ALA A 851 2.25 -9.67 -16.40
N GLN A 852 1.14 -8.95 -16.47
CA GLN A 852 -0.21 -9.51 -16.54
C GLN A 852 -0.40 -10.35 -17.81
N ARG A 853 0.06 -9.86 -18.97
CA ARG A 853 -0.01 -10.62 -20.24
C ARG A 853 0.88 -11.85 -20.24
N VAL A 854 2.05 -11.83 -19.57
CA VAL A 854 2.88 -13.03 -19.36
C VAL A 854 2.15 -14.08 -18.51
N LYS A 855 1.43 -13.65 -17.46
CA LYS A 855 0.58 -14.55 -16.65
C LYS A 855 -0.52 -15.17 -17.51
N LEU A 856 -1.22 -14.35 -18.29
CA LEU A 856 -2.27 -14.82 -19.20
C LEU A 856 -1.74 -15.82 -20.22
N ALA A 857 -0.59 -15.53 -20.86
CA ALA A 857 0.05 -16.45 -21.81
C ALA A 857 0.40 -17.80 -21.18
N THR A 858 0.84 -17.78 -19.93
CA THR A 858 1.15 -19.01 -19.20
C THR A 858 -0.09 -19.88 -19.01
N GLU A 859 -1.22 -19.29 -18.66
CA GLU A 859 -2.48 -20.03 -18.47
C GLU A 859 -3.04 -20.52 -19.81
N LEU A 860 -2.94 -19.74 -20.87
CA LEU A 860 -3.32 -20.14 -22.24
C LEU A 860 -2.53 -21.37 -22.76
N SER A 861 -1.29 -21.54 -22.29
CA SER A 861 -0.45 -22.69 -22.67
C SER A 861 -0.86 -24.00 -22.01
N LYS A 862 -1.69 -23.95 -20.96
CA LYS A 862 -2.17 -25.13 -20.21
C LYS A 862 -3.45 -25.68 -20.84
N LYS A 863 -3.75 -26.96 -20.55
CA LYS A 863 -5.06 -27.54 -20.88
C LYS A 863 -6.12 -26.91 -19.97
N ASP A 864 -7.20 -26.44 -20.53
CA ASP A 864 -8.36 -25.97 -19.78
C ASP A 864 -9.45 -27.05 -19.70
N THR A 865 -10.34 -26.92 -18.74
CA THR A 865 -11.44 -27.86 -18.48
C THR A 865 -12.78 -27.33 -18.97
N GLY A 866 -12.84 -26.06 -19.40
CA GLY A 866 -14.09 -25.37 -19.74
C GLY A 866 -14.93 -24.98 -18.53
N LYS A 867 -14.41 -25.17 -17.29
CA LYS A 867 -15.07 -24.81 -16.02
C LYS A 867 -14.21 -23.86 -15.17
N THR A 868 -13.22 -23.24 -15.80
CA THR A 868 -12.30 -22.30 -15.13
C THR A 868 -12.90 -20.91 -15.10
N ILE A 869 -12.82 -20.23 -13.97
CA ILE A 869 -13.10 -18.80 -13.87
C ILE A 869 -11.78 -18.02 -13.85
N TYR A 870 -11.63 -17.10 -14.79
CA TYR A 870 -10.51 -16.17 -14.85
C TYR A 870 -10.94 -14.81 -14.31
N ILE A 871 -10.22 -14.28 -13.33
CA ILE A 871 -10.45 -12.96 -12.76
C ILE A 871 -9.29 -12.07 -13.17
N LEU A 872 -9.59 -10.99 -13.92
CA LEU A 872 -8.62 -10.03 -14.41
C LEU A 872 -8.93 -8.66 -13.82
N ASP A 873 -7.90 -8.00 -13.28
CA ASP A 873 -8.00 -6.66 -12.73
C ASP A 873 -7.34 -5.65 -13.68
N GLU A 874 -8.16 -4.79 -14.29
CA GLU A 874 -7.77 -3.74 -15.25
C GLU A 874 -6.75 -4.21 -16.31
N PRO A 875 -7.07 -5.24 -17.12
CA PRO A 875 -6.10 -5.83 -18.04
C PRO A 875 -5.73 -4.94 -19.24
N THR A 876 -6.39 -3.80 -19.43
CA THR A 876 -6.06 -2.83 -20.48
C THR A 876 -5.04 -1.77 -20.07
N THR A 877 -4.57 -1.82 -18.80
CA THR A 877 -3.57 -0.90 -18.28
C THR A 877 -2.30 -0.89 -19.15
N GLY A 878 -1.88 0.28 -19.60
CA GLY A 878 -0.68 0.46 -20.43
C GLY A 878 -0.80 -0.05 -21.86
N LEU A 879 -2.01 -0.34 -22.33
CA LEU A 879 -2.24 -0.88 -23.66
C LEU A 879 -2.72 0.19 -24.64
N HIS A 880 -2.06 0.22 -25.78
CA HIS A 880 -2.58 0.91 -26.95
C HIS A 880 -3.83 0.19 -27.50
N PHE A 881 -4.75 0.91 -28.16
CA PHE A 881 -6.00 0.32 -28.65
C PHE A 881 -5.81 -0.93 -29.54
N GLN A 882 -4.71 -1.01 -30.31
CA GLN A 882 -4.38 -2.21 -31.08
C GLN A 882 -4.07 -3.43 -30.23
N ASP A 883 -3.38 -3.21 -29.09
CA ASP A 883 -3.06 -4.28 -28.13
C ASP A 883 -4.33 -4.74 -27.40
N ILE A 884 -5.28 -3.81 -27.13
CA ILE A 884 -6.59 -4.12 -26.56
C ILE A 884 -7.39 -5.05 -27.47
N GLN A 885 -7.37 -4.82 -28.77
CA GLN A 885 -8.03 -5.70 -29.75
C GLN A 885 -7.44 -7.12 -29.74
N LEU A 886 -6.11 -7.26 -29.64
CA LEU A 886 -5.46 -8.56 -29.50
C LEU A 886 -5.86 -9.26 -28.20
N LEU A 887 -5.84 -8.54 -27.09
CA LEU A 887 -6.28 -9.05 -25.79
C LEU A 887 -7.73 -9.56 -25.84
N LEU A 888 -8.66 -8.77 -26.39
CA LEU A 888 -10.06 -9.15 -26.52
C LEU A 888 -10.26 -10.42 -27.36
N LYS A 889 -9.49 -10.59 -28.44
CA LYS A 889 -9.50 -11.85 -29.23
C LYS A 889 -9.09 -13.05 -28.39
N VAL A 890 -8.10 -12.89 -27.53
CA VAL A 890 -7.62 -13.95 -26.64
C VAL A 890 -8.67 -14.28 -25.56
N LEU A 891 -9.24 -13.27 -24.91
CA LEU A 891 -10.27 -13.46 -23.89
C LEU A 891 -11.51 -14.14 -24.47
N ASN A 892 -11.96 -13.72 -25.64
CA ASN A 892 -13.09 -14.37 -26.31
C ASN A 892 -12.83 -15.84 -26.64
N LYS A 893 -11.62 -16.20 -27.11
CA LYS A 893 -11.23 -17.61 -27.32
C LYS A 893 -11.31 -18.46 -26.05
N LEU A 894 -11.02 -17.90 -24.87
CA LEU A 894 -11.17 -18.60 -23.60
C LEU A 894 -12.65 -18.85 -23.26
N VAL A 895 -13.50 -17.84 -23.46
CA VAL A 895 -14.95 -17.96 -23.25
C VAL A 895 -15.56 -18.99 -24.21
N ASP A 896 -15.17 -18.97 -25.50
CA ASP A 896 -15.65 -19.91 -26.51
C ASP A 896 -15.32 -21.38 -26.19
N ARG A 897 -14.33 -21.62 -25.31
CA ARG A 897 -13.99 -22.94 -24.76
C ARG A 897 -14.82 -23.33 -23.53
N GLY A 898 -15.79 -22.51 -23.14
CA GLY A 898 -16.70 -22.75 -22.01
C GLY A 898 -16.30 -22.11 -20.69
N ASN A 899 -15.13 -21.44 -20.62
CA ASN A 899 -14.67 -20.78 -19.41
C ASN A 899 -15.44 -19.49 -19.11
N THR A 900 -15.40 -19.06 -17.86
CA THR A 900 -15.96 -17.78 -17.44
C THR A 900 -14.84 -16.75 -17.28
N ILE A 901 -15.01 -15.58 -17.88
CA ILE A 901 -14.08 -14.48 -17.71
C ILE A 901 -14.78 -13.36 -16.96
N LEU A 902 -14.16 -12.94 -15.85
CA LEU A 902 -14.59 -11.85 -15.02
C LEU A 902 -13.52 -10.77 -15.02
N VAL A 903 -13.83 -9.59 -15.56
CA VAL A 903 -12.89 -8.48 -15.72
C VAL A 903 -13.39 -7.27 -14.96
N ILE A 904 -12.54 -6.69 -14.10
CA ILE A 904 -12.77 -5.37 -13.55
C ILE A 904 -12.20 -4.37 -14.54
N GLU A 905 -13.04 -3.48 -15.09
CA GLU A 905 -12.60 -2.58 -16.17
C GLU A 905 -13.29 -1.22 -16.22
N HIS A 906 -12.57 -0.25 -16.76
CA HIS A 906 -13.03 1.11 -17.03
C HIS A 906 -12.99 1.45 -18.53
N ASN A 907 -12.27 0.67 -19.33
CA ASN A 907 -12.12 0.88 -20.76
C ASN A 907 -13.43 0.50 -21.51
N LEU A 908 -14.01 1.49 -22.22
CA LEU A 908 -15.28 1.32 -22.92
C LEU A 908 -15.19 0.29 -24.07
N ASP A 909 -14.02 0.14 -24.71
CA ASP A 909 -13.82 -0.86 -25.77
C ASP A 909 -13.95 -2.29 -25.24
N VAL A 910 -13.54 -2.55 -24.00
CA VAL A 910 -13.72 -3.84 -23.31
C VAL A 910 -15.15 -4.00 -22.82
N ILE A 911 -15.70 -2.96 -22.19
CA ILE A 911 -17.05 -2.99 -21.60
C ILE A 911 -18.10 -3.29 -22.68
N LYS A 912 -18.03 -2.63 -23.84
CA LYS A 912 -18.96 -2.85 -24.96
C LYS A 912 -18.87 -4.24 -25.61
N MET A 913 -17.74 -4.95 -25.40
CA MET A 913 -17.50 -6.31 -25.91
C MET A 913 -18.01 -7.40 -24.97
N SER A 914 -18.29 -7.08 -23.69
CA SER A 914 -18.70 -8.07 -22.71
C SER A 914 -20.13 -8.61 -22.97
N ASP A 915 -20.38 -9.83 -22.53
CA ASP A 915 -21.72 -10.45 -22.60
C ASP A 915 -22.62 -9.98 -21.46
N TYR A 916 -22.01 -9.69 -20.30
CA TYR A 916 -22.72 -9.30 -19.10
C TYR A 916 -21.93 -8.25 -18.32
N ILE A 917 -22.63 -7.26 -17.78
CA ILE A 917 -22.05 -6.17 -16.98
C ILE A 917 -22.66 -6.22 -15.58
N VAL A 918 -21.82 -5.94 -14.57
CA VAL A 918 -22.21 -5.64 -13.20
C VAL A 918 -21.67 -4.26 -12.86
N ASP A 919 -22.54 -3.27 -12.72
CA ASP A 919 -22.15 -1.89 -12.45
C ASP A 919 -22.36 -1.51 -11.00
N LEU A 920 -21.28 -1.05 -10.34
CA LEU A 920 -21.27 -0.65 -8.93
C LEU A 920 -21.20 0.88 -8.80
N GLY A 921 -21.88 1.40 -7.78
CA GLY A 921 -21.93 2.83 -7.52
C GLY A 921 -22.87 3.23 -6.41
N PRO A 922 -23.51 4.43 -6.51
CA PRO A 922 -23.31 5.45 -7.60
C PRO A 922 -21.99 6.21 -7.49
N GLU A 923 -21.43 6.35 -6.27
CA GLU A 923 -20.22 7.11 -6.01
C GLU A 923 -19.10 6.20 -5.46
N GLY A 924 -17.93 6.79 -5.16
CA GLY A 924 -16.85 6.13 -4.43
C GLY A 924 -17.05 6.20 -2.90
N GLY A 925 -16.26 5.41 -2.15
CA GLY A 925 -16.22 5.42 -0.69
C GLY A 925 -17.58 5.13 -0.04
N GLY A 926 -17.95 5.91 0.96
CA GLY A 926 -19.22 5.75 1.68
C GLY A 926 -20.47 5.97 0.84
N GLY A 927 -20.38 6.68 -0.29
CA GLY A 927 -21.45 6.89 -1.27
C GLY A 927 -21.66 5.70 -2.22
N GLY A 928 -20.69 4.77 -2.29
CA GLY A 928 -20.72 3.57 -3.14
C GLY A 928 -21.25 2.33 -2.47
N GLY A 929 -20.79 1.18 -2.93
CA GLY A 929 -20.99 -0.11 -2.32
C GLY A 929 -22.32 -0.78 -2.65
N ASN A 930 -23.02 -0.34 -3.70
CA ASN A 930 -24.24 -0.98 -4.22
C ASN A 930 -24.06 -1.44 -5.66
N ILE A 931 -24.72 -2.52 -6.05
CA ILE A 931 -24.92 -2.84 -7.47
C ILE A 931 -26.08 -1.98 -7.97
N LEU A 932 -25.82 -1.15 -8.97
CA LEU A 932 -26.83 -0.27 -9.59
C LEU A 932 -27.64 -1.01 -10.62
N CYS A 933 -26.97 -1.73 -11.51
CA CYS A 933 -27.61 -2.49 -12.55
C CYS A 933 -26.75 -3.67 -13.01
N THR A 934 -27.43 -4.67 -13.60
CA THR A 934 -26.80 -5.84 -14.19
C THR A 934 -27.50 -6.24 -15.47
N GLY A 935 -26.78 -6.78 -16.43
CA GLY A 935 -27.32 -7.27 -17.69
C GLY A 935 -26.37 -7.11 -18.86
N THR A 936 -26.89 -7.23 -20.08
CA THR A 936 -26.10 -6.95 -21.29
C THR A 936 -25.73 -5.47 -21.37
N PRO A 937 -24.67 -5.10 -22.13
CA PRO A 937 -24.28 -3.70 -22.33
C PRO A 937 -25.45 -2.81 -22.76
N GLU A 938 -26.31 -3.29 -23.65
CA GLU A 938 -27.51 -2.58 -24.12
C GLU A 938 -28.49 -2.30 -23.00
N LYS A 939 -28.70 -3.25 -22.10
CA LYS A 939 -29.57 -3.08 -20.94
C LYS A 939 -28.99 -2.10 -19.93
N VAL A 940 -27.68 -2.23 -19.63
CA VAL A 940 -27.00 -1.35 -18.66
C VAL A 940 -26.95 0.09 -19.17
N SER A 941 -26.83 0.32 -20.50
CA SER A 941 -26.84 1.68 -21.08
C SER A 941 -28.13 2.46 -20.83
N THR A 942 -29.22 1.80 -20.42
CA THR A 942 -30.50 2.45 -20.06
C THR A 942 -30.64 2.80 -18.57
N CYS A 943 -29.67 2.43 -17.76
CA CYS A 943 -29.66 2.66 -16.30
C CYS A 943 -29.43 4.15 -15.97
N LYS A 944 -30.38 4.79 -15.31
CA LYS A 944 -30.34 6.24 -15.03
C LYS A 944 -29.33 6.63 -13.98
N ASP A 945 -29.09 5.75 -13.00
CA ASP A 945 -28.22 6.04 -11.84
C ASP A 945 -26.75 5.64 -12.08
N SER A 946 -26.43 5.10 -13.26
CA SER A 946 -25.12 4.62 -13.63
C SER A 946 -24.35 5.68 -14.43
N HIS A 947 -23.21 6.09 -13.92
CA HIS A 947 -22.28 6.93 -14.70
C HIS A 947 -21.70 6.19 -15.90
N THR A 948 -21.41 4.89 -15.75
CA THR A 948 -20.94 4.04 -16.86
C THR A 948 -21.96 4.00 -18.01
N ALA A 949 -23.25 3.95 -17.69
CA ALA A 949 -24.33 3.90 -18.69
C ALA A 949 -24.32 5.10 -19.65
N ILE A 950 -23.99 6.30 -19.16
CA ILE A 950 -23.96 7.54 -19.95
C ILE A 950 -22.92 7.43 -21.09
N PHE A 951 -21.71 6.97 -20.74
CA PHE A 951 -20.63 6.82 -21.71
C PHE A 951 -20.84 5.61 -22.62
N LEU A 952 -21.35 4.49 -22.06
CA LEU A 952 -21.63 3.28 -22.81
C LEU A 952 -22.72 3.50 -23.87
N LYS A 953 -23.76 4.27 -23.55
CA LYS A 953 -24.80 4.65 -24.50
C LYS A 953 -24.25 5.36 -25.74
N LYS A 954 -23.32 6.29 -25.52
CA LYS A 954 -22.63 7.02 -26.62
C LYS A 954 -21.79 6.09 -27.48
N GLU A 955 -21.05 5.14 -26.87
CA GLU A 955 -20.20 4.19 -27.58
C GLU A 955 -21.01 3.11 -28.35
N LEU A 956 -22.17 2.73 -27.87
CA LEU A 956 -23.08 1.78 -28.54
C LEU A 956 -23.87 2.45 -29.68
N GLY A 957 -23.90 3.79 -29.74
CA GLY A 957 -24.66 4.53 -30.74
C GLY A 957 -26.19 4.46 -30.54
N ILE A 958 -26.66 4.26 -29.29
CA ILE A 958 -28.08 4.07 -28.94
C ILE A 958 -28.67 5.39 -28.40
#